data_2c5b0ac2aa00bfc469e7077fa3d17f14
#
_entry.id   2c5b0ac2aa00bfc469e7077fa3d17f14
#
_cell.length_a   1.000
_cell.length_b   1.000
_cell.length_c   1.000
_cell.angle_alpha   90.00
_cell.angle_beta   90.00
_cell.angle_gamma   90.00
#
_symmetry.space_group_name_H-M   'P 1'
#
loop_
_entity.id
_entity.type
_entity.pdbx_description
1 polymer ?
#
loop_
_entity_poly.entity_id
_entity_poly.type
_entity_poly.pdbx_seq_one_letter_code
_entity_poly.pdbx_strand_id
1 'polypeptide(L)'
;MAMKQIFFDGKGNLHLKDVPSPSLKSGNILVKNANSLISTGTEAMALSGGGSLIGSALRRPELVRRALKLVSDRGVKNALGIIRDASETWYPLGYSSAGTVIEVGDGVKGFVVGDRVACAGAGYANHASIISVPNQLAVKVPSNLSLREACFATVGAIALQGVRRADITLGENVVVMGTGLIGLITAQILRANGCTVICVDLEESRLAKAKDLGFEHALLAGTDSAIQSVLDVTENAGADAVIVTAATRSSRPVNDAFAMCRERGRVVIVGAVGMELEREEYYRKEIDLRISRSYGPGRYDSDYEEKGLTYPLGYVRWTETRNLDAFLDLLALGNVKVDQLISAEYSIDQAMLAYDEATGDDTEVIGVVLTYPEHQTAEKVDKTWRLPSVINARDERVKLMLVGPGHFARAIHLPNLKALSKKVVVQAVVGGTGGSARQTAEKIGAPVASTDYGDVILNEDVDAVLIATRHNLHRHQCIAAAEAGKHIFVEKPLGLTVDECIEVLQAVEKAQVLCTIGFNRRFSSLSMSLRDSLSNVTGPKQIIYRVNAGRLPQDHWLLDPEVGGGRLIGEGCHFFDFMSWILNSDPVSVIAQSTGDSSDDVSVVIKYNDGSVGTLIYTDLGSVEFSKERIEIYAGGGIGVLDDFLSLSLHRLPGKSRKLRIADKGHLALLDNFLSAIRGDKALSVNALDGLNATLCAQAALESLYSDRRVSLTSNL
;
A
#
# COMPACT_ATOMS: atom_id res chain seq x y z
N MET A 1 -21.55 -16.62 -2.05
CA MET A 1 -21.79 -15.40 -2.89
C MET A 1 -20.59 -14.48 -2.79
N ALA A 2 -20.25 -13.76 -3.85
CA ALA A 2 -19.22 -12.71 -3.80
C ALA A 2 -19.63 -11.64 -2.77
N MET A 3 -18.67 -11.05 -2.07
CA MET A 3 -18.95 -9.99 -1.10
C MET A 3 -19.14 -8.65 -1.77
N LYS A 4 -19.96 -7.78 -1.18
CA LYS A 4 -20.14 -6.39 -1.61
C LYS A 4 -19.13 -5.48 -0.93
N GLN A 5 -18.59 -4.53 -1.68
CA GLN A 5 -17.64 -3.53 -1.17
C GLN A 5 -17.81 -2.20 -1.91
N ILE A 6 -17.64 -1.09 -1.17
CA ILE A 6 -17.71 0.26 -1.68
C ILE A 6 -16.31 0.75 -2.03
N PHE A 7 -16.21 1.36 -3.21
CA PHE A 7 -14.98 1.98 -3.71
C PHE A 7 -15.26 3.38 -4.23
N PHE A 8 -14.24 4.20 -4.24
CA PHE A 8 -14.23 5.39 -5.09
C PHE A 8 -13.09 5.28 -6.13
N ASP A 9 -13.28 5.87 -7.29
CA ASP A 9 -12.23 5.98 -8.29
C ASP A 9 -11.44 7.30 -8.10
N GLY A 10 -10.29 7.41 -8.76
CA GLY A 10 -9.48 8.64 -8.69
C GLY A 10 -10.16 9.89 -9.30
N LYS A 11 -11.39 9.77 -9.82
CA LYS A 11 -12.22 10.87 -10.32
C LYS A 11 -13.30 11.28 -9.33
N GLY A 12 -13.43 10.56 -8.21
CA GLY A 12 -14.40 10.82 -7.15
C GLY A 12 -15.75 10.10 -7.33
N ASN A 13 -15.89 9.20 -8.32
CA ASN A 13 -17.12 8.44 -8.47
C ASN A 13 -17.16 7.26 -7.50
N LEU A 14 -18.31 7.04 -6.90
CA LEU A 14 -18.59 5.92 -6.00
C LEU A 14 -19.07 4.69 -6.77
N HIS A 15 -18.63 3.52 -6.30
CA HIS A 15 -18.98 2.23 -6.89
C HIS A 15 -19.26 1.19 -5.81
N LEU A 16 -20.45 0.61 -5.82
CA LEU A 16 -20.73 -0.63 -5.09
C LEU A 16 -20.42 -1.80 -6.02
N LYS A 17 -19.55 -2.71 -5.62
CA LYS A 17 -19.10 -3.84 -6.44
C LYS A 17 -19.15 -5.16 -5.68
N ASP A 18 -19.54 -6.21 -6.41
CA ASP A 18 -19.34 -7.59 -5.94
C ASP A 18 -17.89 -7.98 -6.23
N VAL A 19 -17.15 -8.34 -5.21
CA VAL A 19 -15.73 -8.70 -5.32
C VAL A 19 -15.44 -10.01 -4.59
N PRO A 20 -14.35 -10.72 -4.92
CA PRO A 20 -13.88 -11.84 -4.11
C PRO A 20 -13.65 -11.42 -2.66
N SER A 21 -14.00 -12.28 -1.72
CA SER A 21 -13.69 -12.06 -0.31
C SER A 21 -12.17 -12.08 -0.08
N PRO A 22 -11.65 -11.33 0.90
CA PRO A 22 -10.21 -11.32 1.15
C PRO A 22 -9.73 -12.68 1.66
N SER A 23 -8.50 -13.05 1.31
CA SER A 23 -7.83 -14.20 1.91
C SER A 23 -7.34 -13.87 3.32
N LEU A 24 -7.41 -14.87 4.20
CA LEU A 24 -6.83 -14.78 5.54
C LEU A 24 -5.30 -14.70 5.45
N LYS A 25 -4.73 -13.75 6.16
CA LYS A 25 -3.28 -13.58 6.30
C LYS A 25 -2.84 -13.96 7.71
N SER A 26 -1.58 -14.36 7.86
CA SER A 26 -0.96 -14.47 9.19
C SER A 26 -1.08 -13.13 9.93
N GLY A 27 -1.35 -13.15 11.23
CA GLY A 27 -1.56 -11.96 12.06
C GLY A 27 -2.92 -11.26 11.90
N ASN A 28 -3.78 -11.72 10.97
CA ASN A 28 -5.08 -11.12 10.70
C ASN A 28 -6.25 -12.02 11.14
N ILE A 29 -7.41 -11.38 11.34
CA ILE A 29 -8.71 -12.04 11.46
C ILE A 29 -9.57 -11.68 10.25
N LEU A 30 -10.45 -12.61 9.82
CA LEU A 30 -11.54 -12.28 8.91
C LEU A 30 -12.80 -11.97 9.74
N VAL A 31 -13.39 -10.82 9.44
CA VAL A 31 -14.58 -10.35 10.13
C VAL A 31 -15.71 -10.16 9.14
N LYS A 32 -16.86 -10.74 9.44
CA LYS A 32 -18.13 -10.48 8.78
C LYS A 32 -18.73 -9.24 9.42
N ASN A 33 -18.80 -8.14 8.67
CA ASN A 33 -19.36 -6.89 9.15
C ASN A 33 -20.87 -7.02 9.40
N ALA A 34 -21.31 -6.43 10.51
CA ALA A 34 -22.73 -6.20 10.82
C ALA A 34 -23.06 -4.72 10.58
N ASN A 35 -22.17 -3.82 10.99
CA ASN A 35 -22.35 -2.38 10.83
C ASN A 35 -21.02 -1.71 10.48
N SER A 36 -21.08 -0.62 9.71
CA SER A 36 -19.95 0.29 9.53
C SER A 36 -20.42 1.73 9.48
N LEU A 37 -19.59 2.66 9.93
CA LEU A 37 -19.90 4.06 10.09
C LEU A 37 -19.31 4.91 8.97
N ILE A 38 -20.14 5.67 8.27
CA ILE A 38 -19.72 6.76 7.38
C ILE A 38 -19.58 8.04 8.22
N SER A 39 -18.38 8.61 8.22
CA SER A 39 -18.09 9.87 8.88
C SER A 39 -18.21 11.02 7.89
N THR A 40 -19.22 11.88 8.09
CA THR A 40 -19.55 13.00 7.18
C THR A 40 -18.37 13.94 6.92
N GLY A 41 -17.56 14.24 7.94
CA GLY A 41 -16.41 15.15 7.81
C GLY A 41 -15.22 14.55 7.06
N THR A 42 -14.81 13.34 7.43
CA THR A 42 -13.57 12.71 6.90
C THR A 42 -13.76 12.19 5.48
N GLU A 43 -14.89 11.53 5.22
CA GLU A 43 -15.14 10.91 3.91
C GLU A 43 -15.58 11.94 2.87
N ALA A 44 -16.35 12.97 3.26
CA ALA A 44 -16.64 14.10 2.38
C ALA A 44 -15.36 14.81 1.91
N MET A 45 -14.38 15.01 2.80
CA MET A 45 -13.08 15.56 2.39
C MET A 45 -12.30 14.63 1.45
N ALA A 46 -12.36 13.32 1.64
CA ALA A 46 -11.72 12.35 0.76
C ALA A 46 -12.34 12.39 -0.65
N LEU A 47 -13.66 12.51 -0.75
CA LEU A 47 -14.39 12.61 -2.00
C LEU A 47 -14.21 13.97 -2.68
N SER A 48 -14.30 15.08 -1.93
CA SER A 48 -14.12 16.46 -2.46
C SER A 48 -12.68 16.79 -2.81
N GLY A 49 -11.70 16.13 -2.17
CA GLY A 49 -10.26 16.23 -2.49
C GLY A 49 -9.87 15.52 -3.79
N GLY A 50 -10.71 14.66 -4.33
CA GLY A 50 -10.55 13.93 -5.61
C GLY A 50 -10.66 14.81 -6.87
N GLY A 51 -10.82 16.11 -6.73
CA GLY A 51 -10.75 17.07 -7.81
C GLY A 51 -9.37 17.06 -8.46
N SER A 52 -9.26 16.29 -9.55
CA SER A 52 -8.15 16.23 -10.51
C SER A 52 -6.77 15.99 -9.89
N LEU A 53 -6.20 14.82 -10.11
CA LEU A 53 -4.77 14.53 -9.90
C LEU A 53 -3.85 15.64 -10.46
N ILE A 54 -4.31 16.33 -11.51
CA ILE A 54 -3.67 17.51 -12.10
C ILE A 54 -3.70 18.70 -11.14
N GLY A 55 -4.81 18.96 -10.46
CA GLY A 55 -4.92 20.05 -9.47
C GLY A 55 -4.10 19.78 -8.20
N SER A 56 -4.02 18.53 -7.76
CA SER A 56 -3.16 18.11 -6.64
C SER A 56 -1.68 18.10 -7.03
N ALA A 57 -1.35 17.73 -8.27
CA ALA A 57 0.01 17.74 -8.82
C ALA A 57 0.54 19.18 -8.97
N LEU A 58 -0.28 20.10 -9.47
CA LEU A 58 0.11 21.52 -9.60
C LEU A 58 0.44 22.18 -8.24
N ARG A 59 -0.12 21.69 -7.14
CA ARG A 59 0.18 22.14 -5.78
C ARG A 59 1.38 21.46 -5.14
N ARG A 60 1.93 20.39 -5.76
CA ARG A 60 3.10 19.66 -5.29
C ARG A 60 4.15 19.58 -6.41
N PRO A 61 5.10 20.53 -6.46
CA PRO A 61 6.12 20.60 -7.52
C PRO A 61 6.88 19.28 -7.73
N GLU A 62 7.02 18.48 -6.67
CA GLU A 62 7.68 17.17 -6.71
C GLU A 62 6.90 16.13 -7.54
N LEU A 63 5.55 16.16 -7.49
CA LEU A 63 4.73 15.26 -8.31
C LEU A 63 4.77 15.66 -9.78
N VAL A 64 4.84 16.96 -10.08
CA VAL A 64 5.02 17.45 -11.45
C VAL A 64 6.39 17.05 -12.00
N ARG A 65 7.45 17.18 -11.20
CA ARG A 65 8.79 16.72 -11.58
C ARG A 65 8.84 15.21 -11.80
N ARG A 66 8.19 14.42 -10.94
CA ARG A 66 8.05 12.95 -11.11
C ARG A 66 7.27 12.60 -12.38
N ALA A 67 6.18 13.30 -12.66
CA ALA A 67 5.41 13.10 -13.89
C ALA A 67 6.20 13.48 -15.15
N LEU A 68 6.92 14.60 -15.14
CA LEU A 68 7.80 15.00 -16.23
C LEU A 68 8.94 14.00 -16.46
N LYS A 69 9.54 13.47 -15.39
CA LYS A 69 10.55 12.41 -15.47
C LYS A 69 9.96 11.11 -16.02
N LEU A 70 8.76 10.71 -15.60
CA LEU A 70 8.02 9.58 -16.17
C LEU A 70 7.77 9.76 -17.67
N VAL A 71 7.46 10.98 -18.12
CA VAL A 71 7.29 11.31 -19.54
C VAL A 71 8.64 11.20 -20.29
N SER A 72 9.71 11.68 -19.69
CA SER A 72 11.08 11.57 -20.25
C SER A 72 11.54 10.13 -20.36
N ASP A 73 11.35 9.34 -19.29
CA ASP A 73 11.90 7.98 -19.19
C ASP A 73 11.06 6.93 -19.94
N ARG A 74 9.76 7.14 -20.08
CA ARG A 74 8.81 6.16 -20.62
C ARG A 74 7.99 6.62 -21.81
N GLY A 75 8.18 7.87 -22.27
CA GLY A 75 7.41 8.49 -23.33
C GLY A 75 6.02 8.95 -22.90
N VAL A 76 5.49 9.96 -23.60
CA VAL A 76 4.19 10.61 -23.27
C VAL A 76 3.04 9.62 -23.19
N LYS A 77 2.96 8.62 -24.08
CA LYS A 77 1.87 7.61 -24.07
C LYS A 77 1.90 6.73 -22.82
N ASN A 78 3.06 6.30 -22.37
CA ASN A 78 3.18 5.45 -21.19
C ASN A 78 2.99 6.24 -19.89
N ALA A 79 3.47 7.49 -19.84
CA ALA A 79 3.23 8.37 -18.71
C ALA A 79 1.74 8.74 -18.57
N LEU A 80 1.06 9.05 -19.69
CA LEU A 80 -0.40 9.24 -19.72
C LEU A 80 -1.15 7.96 -19.31
N GLY A 81 -0.64 6.78 -19.70
CA GLY A 81 -1.18 5.49 -19.28
C GLY A 81 -1.13 5.30 -17.76
N ILE A 82 -0.01 5.65 -17.12
CA ILE A 82 0.15 5.55 -15.66
C ILE A 82 -0.76 6.54 -14.92
N ILE A 83 -0.87 7.77 -15.41
CA ILE A 83 -1.76 8.80 -14.84
C ILE A 83 -3.22 8.36 -14.98
N ARG A 84 -3.60 7.82 -16.14
CA ARG A 84 -4.93 7.27 -16.38
C ARG A 84 -5.21 6.07 -15.48
N ASP A 85 -4.26 5.15 -15.32
CA ASP A 85 -4.40 3.98 -14.44
C ASP A 85 -4.63 4.39 -12.98
N ALA A 86 -3.88 5.38 -12.49
CA ALA A 86 -4.07 5.94 -11.16
C ALA A 86 -5.46 6.61 -10.99
N SER A 87 -5.97 7.29 -12.03
CA SER A 87 -7.30 7.90 -12.00
C SER A 87 -8.46 6.89 -12.10
N GLU A 88 -8.20 5.70 -12.62
CA GLU A 88 -9.18 4.62 -12.75
C GLU A 88 -9.08 3.60 -11.60
N THR A 89 -8.07 3.70 -10.73
CA THR A 89 -7.87 2.76 -9.61
C THR A 89 -9.00 2.89 -8.59
N TRP A 90 -9.51 1.75 -8.13
CA TRP A 90 -10.52 1.68 -7.09
C TRP A 90 -9.87 1.72 -5.72
N TYR A 91 -10.27 2.68 -4.91
CA TYR A 91 -9.83 2.85 -3.54
C TYR A 91 -10.97 2.44 -2.61
N PRO A 92 -10.76 1.48 -1.68
CA PRO A 92 -11.79 1.08 -0.74
C PRO A 92 -12.11 2.22 0.22
N LEU A 93 -13.39 2.40 0.53
CA LEU A 93 -13.88 3.36 1.52
C LEU A 93 -14.21 2.69 2.85
N GLY A 94 -14.26 3.50 3.91
CA GLY A 94 -14.52 3.05 5.26
C GLY A 94 -13.25 2.80 6.07
N TYR A 95 -13.37 3.02 7.39
CA TYR A 95 -12.26 2.82 8.34
C TYR A 95 -12.74 2.49 9.75
N SER A 96 -14.06 2.33 9.95
CA SER A 96 -14.68 2.03 11.25
C SER A 96 -15.85 1.09 11.06
N SER A 97 -15.77 -0.13 11.60
CA SER A 97 -16.79 -1.15 11.45
C SER A 97 -16.87 -2.05 12.69
N ALA A 98 -17.95 -2.82 12.79
CA ALA A 98 -18.10 -3.85 13.78
C ALA A 98 -18.77 -5.10 13.17
N GLY A 99 -18.38 -6.27 13.66
CA GLY A 99 -18.87 -7.53 13.11
C GLY A 99 -18.47 -8.73 13.97
N THR A 100 -18.51 -9.91 13.35
CA THR A 100 -18.20 -11.19 13.99
C THR A 100 -17.01 -11.85 13.29
N VAL A 101 -16.06 -12.35 14.05
CA VAL A 101 -14.90 -13.11 13.57
C VAL A 101 -15.36 -14.41 12.94
N ILE A 102 -14.98 -14.66 11.68
CA ILE A 102 -15.31 -15.87 10.92
C ILE A 102 -14.12 -16.79 10.67
N GLU A 103 -12.91 -16.24 10.60
CA GLU A 103 -11.65 -17.00 10.48
C GLU A 103 -10.55 -16.28 11.28
N VAL A 104 -9.58 -17.04 11.82
CA VAL A 104 -8.46 -16.53 12.61
C VAL A 104 -7.15 -17.02 11.99
N GLY A 105 -6.25 -16.11 11.65
CA GLY A 105 -4.97 -16.41 11.02
C GLY A 105 -3.90 -16.87 12.00
N ASP A 106 -2.84 -17.43 11.44
CA ASP A 106 -1.70 -17.88 12.23
C ASP A 106 -1.07 -16.70 12.99
N GLY A 107 -0.63 -16.97 14.22
CA GLY A 107 0.02 -15.97 15.07
C GLY A 107 -0.93 -14.99 15.78
N VAL A 108 -2.21 -14.97 15.45
CA VAL A 108 -3.23 -14.15 16.13
C VAL A 108 -3.43 -14.64 17.56
N LYS A 109 -3.47 -13.72 18.51
CA LYS A 109 -3.74 -14.00 19.91
C LYS A 109 -4.97 -13.24 20.39
N GLY A 110 -5.75 -13.90 21.27
CA GLY A 110 -6.88 -13.26 21.95
C GLY A 110 -8.22 -13.29 21.21
N PHE A 111 -8.27 -13.75 19.96
CA PHE A 111 -9.52 -13.89 19.20
C PHE A 111 -9.83 -15.35 18.86
N VAL A 112 -11.14 -15.65 18.79
CA VAL A 112 -11.66 -16.92 18.31
C VAL A 112 -12.84 -16.66 17.36
N VAL A 113 -13.16 -17.65 16.53
CA VAL A 113 -14.33 -17.60 15.64
C VAL A 113 -15.59 -17.42 16.50
N GLY A 114 -16.46 -16.49 16.10
CA GLY A 114 -17.66 -16.11 16.83
C GLY A 114 -17.50 -14.89 17.76
N ASP A 115 -16.28 -14.42 18.02
CA ASP A 115 -16.06 -13.19 18.78
C ASP A 115 -16.69 -11.99 18.07
N ARG A 116 -17.40 -11.15 18.83
CA ARG A 116 -17.91 -9.86 18.38
C ARG A 116 -16.79 -8.84 18.52
N VAL A 117 -16.49 -8.13 17.42
CA VAL A 117 -15.34 -7.21 17.38
C VAL A 117 -15.69 -5.88 16.75
N ALA A 118 -15.05 -4.80 17.23
CA ALA A 118 -14.95 -3.52 16.55
C ALA A 118 -13.59 -3.43 15.86
N CYS A 119 -13.58 -2.90 14.64
CA CYS A 119 -12.44 -2.87 13.76
C CYS A 119 -12.14 -1.44 13.31
N ALA A 120 -10.84 -1.12 13.21
CA ALA A 120 -10.33 0.19 12.82
C ALA A 120 -9.39 0.09 11.60
N GLY A 121 -9.19 1.22 10.96
CA GLY A 121 -8.15 1.42 9.96
C GLY A 121 -8.64 1.54 8.52
N ALA A 122 -8.25 2.64 7.86
CA ALA A 122 -8.44 2.81 6.43
C ALA A 122 -7.65 1.75 5.67
N GLY A 123 -8.33 1.06 4.75
CA GLY A 123 -7.77 -0.09 4.03
C GLY A 123 -8.03 -1.44 4.71
N TYR A 124 -8.46 -1.46 5.98
CA TYR A 124 -8.78 -2.65 6.77
C TYR A 124 -10.26 -2.72 7.14
N ALA A 125 -10.76 -1.79 7.94
CA ALA A 125 -12.16 -1.74 8.39
C ALA A 125 -13.04 -1.02 7.36
N ASN A 126 -13.04 -1.54 6.14
CA ASN A 126 -13.73 -0.95 5.00
C ASN A 126 -15.24 -1.21 5.03
N HIS A 127 -15.99 -0.41 4.24
CA HIS A 127 -17.40 -0.70 3.92
C HIS A 127 -17.50 -1.88 2.96
N ALA A 128 -17.41 -3.08 3.54
CA ALA A 128 -17.45 -4.35 2.83
C ALA A 128 -18.16 -5.41 3.67
N SER A 129 -18.77 -6.41 3.03
CA SER A 129 -19.45 -7.50 3.76
C SER A 129 -18.49 -8.33 4.62
N ILE A 130 -17.24 -8.51 4.13
CA ILE A 130 -16.18 -9.23 4.84
C ILE A 130 -14.90 -8.42 4.73
N ILE A 131 -14.16 -8.30 5.84
CA ILE A 131 -12.90 -7.58 5.93
C ILE A 131 -11.80 -8.48 6.52
N SER A 132 -10.54 -8.21 6.14
CA SER A 132 -9.34 -8.81 6.75
C SER A 132 -8.62 -7.74 7.55
N VAL A 133 -8.54 -7.92 8.87
CA VAL A 133 -8.06 -6.89 9.80
C VAL A 133 -6.88 -7.44 10.61
N PRO A 134 -5.76 -6.71 10.72
CA PRO A 134 -4.67 -7.05 11.63
C PRO A 134 -5.16 -7.11 13.09
N ASN A 135 -4.58 -8.01 13.86
CA ASN A 135 -4.92 -8.23 15.27
C ASN A 135 -4.93 -6.95 16.12
N GLN A 136 -4.00 -6.02 15.86
CA GLN A 136 -3.88 -4.77 16.63
C GLN A 136 -4.96 -3.72 16.31
N LEU A 137 -5.66 -3.87 15.18
CA LEU A 137 -6.72 -2.98 14.74
C LEU A 137 -8.14 -3.50 15.07
N ALA A 138 -8.23 -4.54 15.89
CA ALA A 138 -9.48 -5.11 16.35
C ALA A 138 -9.53 -5.21 17.88
N VAL A 139 -10.71 -5.00 18.46
CA VAL A 139 -10.98 -5.16 19.90
C VAL A 139 -12.30 -5.88 20.11
N LYS A 140 -12.42 -6.64 21.20
CA LYS A 140 -13.67 -7.35 21.55
C LYS A 140 -14.75 -6.37 21.99
N VAL A 141 -15.97 -6.60 21.53
CA VAL A 141 -17.13 -5.80 21.92
C VAL A 141 -17.72 -6.37 23.19
N PRO A 142 -17.90 -5.57 24.27
CA PRO A 142 -18.61 -5.96 25.48
C PRO A 142 -19.98 -6.59 25.19
N SER A 143 -20.39 -7.58 25.99
CA SER A 143 -21.63 -8.36 25.74
C SER A 143 -22.89 -7.51 25.77
N ASN A 144 -22.90 -6.43 26.57
CA ASN A 144 -24.02 -5.51 26.72
C ASN A 144 -24.06 -4.39 25.67
N LEU A 145 -23.11 -4.35 24.74
CA LEU A 145 -23.03 -3.33 23.69
C LEU A 145 -23.44 -3.94 22.34
N SER A 146 -24.22 -3.21 21.54
CA SER A 146 -24.60 -3.63 20.19
C SER A 146 -23.44 -3.42 19.19
N LEU A 147 -23.42 -4.20 18.08
CA LEU A 147 -22.45 -3.98 16.99
C LEU A 147 -22.71 -2.63 16.27
N ARG A 148 -23.95 -2.15 16.30
CA ARG A 148 -24.35 -0.84 15.79
C ARG A 148 -23.64 0.30 16.53
N GLU A 149 -23.57 0.24 17.85
CA GLU A 149 -22.84 1.22 18.67
C GLU A 149 -21.32 1.01 18.54
N ALA A 150 -20.88 -0.26 18.52
CA ALA A 150 -19.46 -0.60 18.45
C ALA A 150 -18.77 -0.15 17.16
N CYS A 151 -19.52 0.04 16.04
CA CYS A 151 -18.92 0.55 14.80
C CYS A 151 -18.43 2.00 14.90
N PHE A 152 -18.71 2.71 16.00
CA PHE A 152 -18.15 4.04 16.32
C PHE A 152 -16.76 3.98 16.97
N ALA A 153 -16.21 2.80 17.23
CA ALA A 153 -14.97 2.64 18.00
C ALA A 153 -13.80 3.47 17.45
N THR A 154 -13.61 3.54 16.14
CA THR A 154 -12.50 4.29 15.54
C THR A 154 -12.65 5.80 15.75
N VAL A 155 -13.83 6.36 15.48
CA VAL A 155 -14.07 7.80 15.68
C VAL A 155 -14.06 8.17 17.16
N GLY A 156 -14.53 7.26 18.03
CA GLY A 156 -14.45 7.41 19.47
C GLY A 156 -13.01 7.39 19.99
N ALA A 157 -12.17 6.52 19.46
CA ALA A 157 -10.75 6.47 19.81
C ALA A 157 -10.00 7.75 19.34
N ILE A 158 -10.39 8.35 18.20
CA ILE A 158 -9.87 9.65 17.75
C ILE A 158 -10.25 10.74 18.77
N ALA A 159 -11.51 10.80 19.18
CA ALA A 159 -11.98 11.75 20.18
C ALA A 159 -11.24 11.57 21.54
N LEU A 160 -11.13 10.32 22.00
CA LEU A 160 -10.43 9.96 23.23
C LEU A 160 -8.94 10.31 23.17
N GLN A 161 -8.27 10.12 22.02
CA GLN A 161 -6.88 10.55 21.83
C GLN A 161 -6.76 12.08 21.94
N GLY A 162 -7.71 12.85 21.40
CA GLY A 162 -7.77 14.31 21.56
C GLY A 162 -7.82 14.72 23.02
N VAL A 163 -8.71 14.10 23.81
CA VAL A 163 -8.83 14.33 25.25
C VAL A 163 -7.54 13.98 26.01
N ARG A 164 -6.93 12.81 25.68
CA ARG A 164 -5.63 12.40 26.27
C ARG A 164 -4.51 13.37 25.93
N ARG A 165 -4.48 13.89 24.70
CA ARG A 165 -3.48 14.92 24.30
C ARG A 165 -3.69 16.25 25.01
N ALA A 166 -4.92 16.56 25.40
CA ALA A 166 -5.23 17.76 26.20
C ALA A 166 -4.79 17.63 27.67
N ASP A 167 -4.46 16.40 28.14
CA ASP A 167 -4.00 16.16 29.51
C ASP A 167 -4.97 16.75 30.56
N ILE A 168 -6.24 16.40 30.38
CA ILE A 168 -7.36 16.95 31.12
C ILE A 168 -7.40 16.42 32.56
N THR A 169 -7.72 17.31 33.50
CA THR A 169 -7.96 16.97 34.89
C THR A 169 -9.41 17.28 35.31
N LEU A 170 -9.86 16.64 36.38
CA LEU A 170 -11.21 16.79 36.90
C LEU A 170 -11.51 18.27 37.24
N GLY A 171 -12.68 18.76 36.83
CA GLY A 171 -13.16 20.10 37.13
C GLY A 171 -12.69 21.23 36.20
N GLU A 172 -11.90 20.89 35.16
CA GLU A 172 -11.48 21.89 34.16
C GLU A 172 -12.63 22.34 33.27
N ASN A 173 -12.54 23.62 32.83
CA ASN A 173 -13.40 24.19 31.80
C ASN A 173 -12.79 23.92 30.41
N VAL A 174 -13.49 23.17 29.56
CA VAL A 174 -12.96 22.75 28.27
C VAL A 174 -13.89 23.14 27.13
N VAL A 175 -13.35 23.87 26.17
CA VAL A 175 -14.06 24.19 24.92
C VAL A 175 -13.85 23.08 23.89
N VAL A 176 -14.96 22.65 23.29
CA VAL A 176 -14.94 21.78 22.09
C VAL A 176 -15.37 22.63 20.90
N MET A 177 -14.43 22.89 19.98
CA MET A 177 -14.67 23.70 18.79
C MET A 177 -14.90 22.84 17.57
N GLY A 178 -16.15 22.85 17.08
CA GLY A 178 -16.69 21.97 16.06
C GLY A 178 -17.49 20.83 16.70
N THR A 179 -18.84 20.92 16.66
CA THR A 179 -19.77 19.94 17.25
C THR A 179 -20.33 18.96 16.22
N GLY A 180 -19.49 18.54 15.25
CA GLY A 180 -19.77 17.39 14.42
C GLY A 180 -19.59 16.09 15.18
N LEU A 181 -19.54 14.95 14.49
CA LEU A 181 -19.46 13.61 15.07
C LEU A 181 -18.36 13.47 16.14
N ILE A 182 -17.10 13.81 15.78
CA ILE A 182 -15.95 13.71 16.70
C ILE A 182 -16.11 14.68 17.85
N GLY A 183 -16.60 15.92 17.60
CA GLY A 183 -16.79 16.92 18.63
C GLY A 183 -17.83 16.54 19.69
N LEU A 184 -18.98 16.01 19.26
CA LEU A 184 -20.02 15.56 20.19
C LEU A 184 -19.60 14.34 21.02
N ILE A 185 -18.78 13.45 20.45
CA ILE A 185 -18.17 12.35 21.19
C ILE A 185 -17.13 12.90 22.19
N THR A 186 -16.28 13.84 21.76
CA THR A 186 -15.30 14.49 22.62
C THR A 186 -15.96 15.17 23.81
N ALA A 187 -17.04 15.92 23.56
CA ALA A 187 -17.80 16.59 24.61
C ALA A 187 -18.35 15.60 25.65
N GLN A 188 -18.91 14.45 25.22
CA GLN A 188 -19.39 13.44 26.14
C GLN A 188 -18.26 12.79 26.96
N ILE A 189 -17.10 12.52 26.35
CA ILE A 189 -15.92 11.99 27.05
C ILE A 189 -15.44 12.98 28.11
N LEU A 190 -15.38 14.28 27.81
CA LEU A 190 -15.00 15.35 28.75
C LEU A 190 -15.97 15.44 29.90
N ARG A 191 -17.29 15.39 29.65
CA ARG A 191 -18.31 15.34 30.70
C ARG A 191 -18.16 14.11 31.60
N ALA A 192 -17.88 12.95 31.00
CA ALA A 192 -17.62 11.73 31.77
C ALA A 192 -16.33 11.85 32.63
N ASN A 193 -15.38 12.69 32.23
CA ASN A 193 -14.18 13.02 32.99
C ASN A 193 -14.39 14.15 34.04
N GLY A 194 -15.64 14.63 34.20
CA GLY A 194 -16.01 15.63 35.22
C GLY A 194 -15.64 17.08 34.86
N CYS A 195 -15.52 17.37 33.58
CA CYS A 195 -15.24 18.76 33.09
C CYS A 195 -16.53 19.56 32.87
N THR A 196 -16.45 20.86 32.97
CA THR A 196 -17.42 21.79 32.41
C THR A 196 -17.13 21.92 30.91
N VAL A 197 -18.10 21.52 30.08
CA VAL A 197 -17.90 21.48 28.63
C VAL A 197 -18.62 22.62 27.94
N ILE A 198 -17.91 23.38 27.13
CA ILE A 198 -18.43 24.49 26.31
C ILE A 198 -18.33 24.08 24.84
N CYS A 199 -19.47 23.87 24.19
CA CYS A 199 -19.58 23.51 22.78
C CYS A 199 -19.62 24.77 21.91
N VAL A 200 -18.80 24.83 20.86
CA VAL A 200 -18.72 25.98 19.93
C VAL A 200 -18.80 25.47 18.50
N ASP A 201 -19.75 25.99 17.71
CA ASP A 201 -19.88 25.64 16.28
C ASP A 201 -20.40 26.83 15.46
N LEU A 202 -20.21 26.79 14.14
CA LEU A 202 -20.78 27.77 13.19
C LEU A 202 -22.26 27.48 12.86
N GLU A 203 -22.72 26.23 13.07
CA GLU A 203 -24.03 25.75 12.66
C GLU A 203 -24.95 25.62 13.87
N GLU A 204 -26.07 26.36 13.85
CA GLU A 204 -27.07 26.30 14.90
C GLU A 204 -27.70 24.93 15.10
N SER A 205 -27.90 24.17 14.00
CA SER A 205 -28.41 22.81 14.04
C SER A 205 -27.51 21.85 14.84
N ARG A 206 -26.20 21.96 14.71
CA ARG A 206 -25.22 21.19 15.49
C ARG A 206 -25.20 21.60 16.96
N LEU A 207 -25.38 22.88 17.26
CA LEU A 207 -25.51 23.37 18.64
C LEU A 207 -26.83 22.92 19.28
N ALA A 208 -27.92 22.83 18.51
CA ALA A 208 -29.18 22.23 18.97
C ALA A 208 -28.96 20.78 19.37
N LYS A 209 -28.22 20.00 18.55
CA LYS A 209 -27.87 18.62 18.89
C LYS A 209 -27.01 18.51 20.15
N ALA A 210 -26.07 19.42 20.37
CA ALA A 210 -25.31 19.47 21.62
C ALA A 210 -26.23 19.74 22.83
N LYS A 211 -27.22 20.65 22.71
CA LYS A 211 -28.23 20.91 23.76
C LYS A 211 -29.11 19.68 24.04
N ASP A 212 -29.53 18.94 22.99
CA ASP A 212 -30.29 17.71 23.14
C ASP A 212 -29.51 16.62 23.90
N LEU A 213 -28.18 16.61 23.76
CA LEU A 213 -27.28 15.77 24.54
C LEU A 213 -27.03 16.27 25.97
N GLY A 214 -27.64 17.42 26.36
CA GLY A 214 -27.57 17.99 27.70
C GLY A 214 -26.34 18.86 27.94
N PHE A 215 -25.78 19.51 26.92
CA PHE A 215 -24.75 20.52 27.08
C PHE A 215 -25.37 21.90 27.14
N GLU A 216 -25.32 22.54 28.33
CA GLU A 216 -25.93 23.84 28.57
C GLU A 216 -25.21 24.99 27.85
N HIS A 217 -23.87 24.88 27.75
CA HIS A 217 -23.05 25.92 27.10
C HIS A 217 -22.81 25.52 25.63
N ALA A 218 -23.70 25.96 24.74
CA ALA A 218 -23.62 25.76 23.29
C ALA A 218 -23.64 27.14 22.58
N LEU A 219 -22.51 27.57 22.07
CA LEU A 219 -22.21 28.91 21.61
C LEU A 219 -21.96 28.99 20.11
N LEU A 220 -22.58 29.96 19.44
CA LEU A 220 -22.41 30.17 18.00
C LEU A 220 -21.05 30.84 17.72
N ALA A 221 -20.21 30.18 16.94
CA ALA A 221 -18.90 30.66 16.51
C ALA A 221 -19.00 31.79 15.46
N GLY A 222 -17.87 32.41 15.15
CA GLY A 222 -17.77 33.37 14.04
C GLY A 222 -17.99 34.82 14.42
N THR A 223 -18.24 35.12 15.68
CA THR A 223 -18.41 36.48 16.24
C THR A 223 -17.52 36.65 17.46
N ASP A 224 -17.13 37.91 17.77
CA ASP A 224 -16.38 38.22 18.98
C ASP A 224 -17.20 37.88 20.25
N SER A 225 -18.53 37.79 20.11
CA SER A 225 -19.43 37.38 21.19
C SER A 225 -19.20 35.94 21.65
N ALA A 226 -18.72 35.01 20.77
CA ALA A 226 -18.43 33.65 21.19
C ALA A 226 -17.22 33.58 22.14
N ILE A 227 -16.17 34.35 21.86
CA ILE A 227 -14.99 34.45 22.74
C ILE A 227 -15.41 35.04 24.08
N GLN A 228 -16.18 36.15 24.04
CA GLN A 228 -16.68 36.80 25.27
C GLN A 228 -17.57 35.84 26.07
N SER A 229 -18.47 35.08 25.43
CA SER A 229 -19.30 34.09 26.12
C SER A 229 -18.51 32.98 26.80
N VAL A 230 -17.40 32.53 26.19
CA VAL A 230 -16.48 31.57 26.85
C VAL A 230 -15.85 32.24 28.10
N LEU A 231 -15.40 33.48 27.97
CA LEU A 231 -14.85 34.25 29.12
C LEU A 231 -15.89 34.43 30.23
N ASP A 232 -17.14 34.72 29.88
CA ASP A 232 -18.23 34.89 30.86
C ASP A 232 -18.50 33.56 31.62
N VAL A 233 -18.57 32.42 30.91
CA VAL A 233 -18.73 31.08 31.51
C VAL A 233 -17.55 30.72 32.42
N THR A 234 -16.36 31.19 32.11
CA THR A 234 -15.13 30.91 32.86
C THR A 234 -14.71 32.03 33.80
N GLU A 235 -15.64 32.92 34.16
CA GLU A 235 -15.38 34.05 35.06
C GLU A 235 -14.19 34.93 34.66
N ASN A 236 -14.01 35.11 33.35
CA ASN A 236 -12.89 35.80 32.69
C ASN A 236 -11.51 35.13 32.84
N ALA A 237 -11.45 33.90 33.36
CA ALA A 237 -10.19 33.14 33.41
C ALA A 237 -9.77 32.61 32.03
N GLY A 238 -10.73 32.29 31.19
CA GLY A 238 -10.55 31.52 29.96
C GLY A 238 -10.58 30.02 30.18
N ALA A 239 -10.72 29.23 29.11
CA ALA A 239 -10.78 27.77 29.16
C ALA A 239 -9.41 27.16 29.50
N ASP A 240 -9.39 26.12 30.33
CA ASP A 240 -8.19 25.35 30.66
C ASP A 240 -7.61 24.62 29.42
N ALA A 241 -8.51 24.15 28.57
CA ALA A 241 -8.14 23.59 27.28
C ALA A 241 -9.19 23.91 26.21
N VAL A 242 -8.74 23.95 24.95
CA VAL A 242 -9.61 24.03 23.76
C VAL A 242 -9.25 22.87 22.84
N ILE A 243 -10.23 22.03 22.53
CA ILE A 243 -10.05 20.91 21.59
C ILE A 243 -10.75 21.26 20.27
N VAL A 244 -9.95 21.43 19.21
CA VAL A 244 -10.42 21.80 17.88
C VAL A 244 -10.69 20.55 17.07
N THR A 245 -11.97 20.21 16.88
CA THR A 245 -12.46 19.07 16.11
C THR A 245 -13.03 19.46 14.75
N ALA A 246 -13.06 20.77 14.44
CA ALA A 246 -13.54 21.30 13.17
C ALA A 246 -12.67 20.88 11.98
N ALA A 247 -13.30 20.77 10.80
CA ALA A 247 -12.64 20.48 9.54
C ALA A 247 -12.85 21.66 8.57
N THR A 248 -11.81 22.46 8.33
CA THR A 248 -11.86 23.62 7.44
C THR A 248 -10.47 24.01 6.95
N ARG A 249 -10.38 24.71 5.82
CA ARG A 249 -9.13 25.31 5.34
C ARG A 249 -8.75 26.60 6.06
N SER A 250 -9.69 27.19 6.83
CA SER A 250 -9.46 28.40 7.58
C SER A 250 -8.60 28.13 8.82
N SER A 251 -7.72 29.07 9.16
CA SER A 251 -6.94 29.07 10.41
C SER A 251 -7.69 29.75 11.56
N ARG A 252 -8.86 30.35 11.31
CA ARG A 252 -9.65 31.07 12.30
C ARG A 252 -9.98 30.23 13.54
N PRO A 253 -10.43 28.94 13.41
CA PRO A 253 -10.73 28.15 14.62
C PRO A 253 -9.54 28.00 15.57
N VAL A 254 -8.32 27.93 15.05
CA VAL A 254 -7.13 27.83 15.91
C VAL A 254 -6.80 29.13 16.59
N ASN A 255 -6.93 30.26 15.88
CA ASN A 255 -6.68 31.60 16.44
C ASN A 255 -7.77 32.00 17.45
N ASP A 256 -9.04 31.70 17.17
CA ASP A 256 -10.15 31.88 18.14
C ASP A 256 -9.93 30.98 19.38
N ALA A 257 -9.39 29.76 19.22
CA ALA A 257 -9.04 28.88 20.34
C ALA A 257 -7.98 29.51 21.27
N PHE A 258 -6.98 30.22 20.72
CA PHE A 258 -6.00 30.95 21.53
C PHE A 258 -6.65 32.05 22.34
N ALA A 259 -7.60 32.79 21.74
CA ALA A 259 -8.32 33.85 22.43
C ALA A 259 -9.21 33.31 23.56
N MET A 260 -9.86 32.17 23.38
CA MET A 260 -10.71 31.49 24.36
C MET A 260 -9.94 30.83 25.51
N CYS A 261 -8.69 30.47 25.29
CA CYS A 261 -7.86 29.74 26.25
C CYS A 261 -7.34 30.69 27.36
N ARG A 262 -7.19 30.17 28.60
CA ARG A 262 -6.52 30.93 29.69
C ARG A 262 -4.99 31.01 29.46
N GLU A 263 -4.32 31.79 30.28
CA GLU A 263 -2.84 31.75 30.33
C GLU A 263 -2.35 30.34 30.67
N ARG A 264 -1.32 29.88 29.95
CA ARG A 264 -0.73 28.54 30.05
C ARG A 264 -1.74 27.40 29.87
N GLY A 265 -2.84 27.69 29.15
CA GLY A 265 -3.80 26.70 28.78
C GLY A 265 -3.30 25.86 27.57
N ARG A 266 -4.12 24.91 27.15
CA ARG A 266 -3.76 23.94 26.10
C ARG A 266 -4.74 24.06 24.94
N VAL A 267 -4.20 24.07 23.71
CA VAL A 267 -4.99 23.96 22.50
C VAL A 267 -4.60 22.68 21.77
N VAL A 268 -5.56 21.78 21.52
CA VAL A 268 -5.33 20.48 20.87
C VAL A 268 -6.05 20.45 19.55
N ILE A 269 -5.30 20.22 18.49
CA ILE A 269 -5.84 20.07 17.12
C ILE A 269 -6.10 18.60 16.84
N VAL A 270 -7.37 18.25 16.67
CA VAL A 270 -7.86 16.91 16.30
C VAL A 270 -8.35 16.91 14.85
N GLY A 271 -9.09 17.94 14.46
CA GLY A 271 -9.62 18.12 13.11
C GLY A 271 -8.58 18.61 12.11
N ALA A 272 -9.00 18.73 10.86
CA ALA A 272 -8.17 19.27 9.79
C ALA A 272 -8.45 20.75 9.58
N VAL A 273 -7.58 21.63 10.10
CA VAL A 273 -7.72 23.08 10.05
C VAL A 273 -6.50 23.75 9.41
N GLY A 274 -6.64 25.00 8.96
CA GLY A 274 -5.52 25.85 8.57
C GLY A 274 -4.59 26.11 9.76
N MET A 275 -3.29 26.30 9.49
CA MET A 275 -2.25 26.44 10.52
C MET A 275 -1.45 27.75 10.35
N GLU A 276 -2.09 28.82 9.86
CA GLU A 276 -1.54 30.17 9.88
C GLU A 276 -1.85 30.79 11.25
N LEU A 277 -0.85 30.75 12.14
CA LEU A 277 -1.02 31.10 13.56
C LEU A 277 -0.72 32.55 13.80
N GLU A 278 -1.66 33.24 14.48
CA GLU A 278 -1.49 34.62 14.98
C GLU A 278 -0.67 34.59 16.28
N ARG A 279 0.45 35.31 16.28
CA ARG A 279 1.41 35.23 17.38
C ARG A 279 0.89 35.90 18.68
N GLU A 280 0.03 36.90 18.59
CA GLU A 280 -0.30 37.75 19.70
C GLU A 280 -0.84 37.00 20.93
N GLU A 281 -2.01 36.40 20.83
CA GLU A 281 -2.62 35.63 21.92
C GLU A 281 -1.84 34.37 22.27
N TYR A 282 -1.35 33.68 21.27
CA TYR A 282 -0.53 32.44 21.44
C TYR A 282 0.71 32.72 22.31
N TYR A 283 1.44 33.78 21.98
CA TYR A 283 2.67 34.16 22.70
C TYR A 283 2.38 34.79 24.06
N ARG A 284 1.42 35.71 24.12
CA ARG A 284 1.07 36.47 25.36
C ARG A 284 0.62 35.54 26.49
N LYS A 285 -0.15 34.49 26.13
CA LYS A 285 -0.70 33.52 27.09
C LYS A 285 0.19 32.28 27.29
N GLU A 286 1.34 32.19 26.66
CA GLU A 286 2.22 30.99 26.72
C GLU A 286 1.43 29.69 26.48
N ILE A 287 0.62 29.60 25.41
CA ILE A 287 -0.27 28.48 25.15
C ILE A 287 0.51 27.27 24.67
N ASP A 288 0.16 26.11 25.19
CA ASP A 288 0.68 24.82 24.75
C ASP A 288 -0.16 24.27 23.60
N LEU A 289 0.35 24.38 22.36
CA LEU A 289 -0.30 23.86 21.16
C LEU A 289 0.13 22.44 20.88
N ARG A 290 -0.84 21.52 20.82
CA ARG A 290 -0.61 20.07 20.64
C ARG A 290 -1.38 19.53 19.44
N ILE A 291 -0.77 18.60 18.71
CA ILE A 291 -1.44 17.86 17.64
C ILE A 291 -1.89 16.49 18.17
N SER A 292 -3.13 16.10 17.88
CA SER A 292 -3.64 14.76 18.10
C SER A 292 -3.63 13.99 16.78
N ARG A 293 -2.83 12.91 16.71
CA ARG A 293 -2.69 12.13 15.49
C ARG A 293 -3.62 10.92 15.52
N SER A 294 -4.73 10.99 14.78
CA SER A 294 -5.67 9.89 14.59
C SER A 294 -6.11 9.28 15.94
N TYR A 295 -6.15 7.95 16.08
CA TYR A 295 -6.58 7.26 17.29
C TYR A 295 -5.43 6.85 18.22
N GLY A 296 -4.22 7.39 18.03
CA GLY A 296 -3.14 7.34 19.01
C GLY A 296 -1.89 6.59 18.57
N PRO A 297 -0.96 6.34 19.50
CA PRO A 297 0.29 5.64 19.25
C PRO A 297 0.06 4.23 18.70
N GLY A 298 0.83 3.86 17.70
CA GLY A 298 0.66 2.65 16.89
C GLY A 298 0.18 2.98 15.48
N ARG A 299 -0.59 4.03 15.31
CA ARG A 299 -1.14 4.42 14.02
C ARG A 299 -0.05 4.84 13.02
N TYR A 300 -0.08 4.22 11.84
CA TYR A 300 0.91 4.34 10.76
C TYR A 300 2.29 3.75 11.11
N ASP A 301 2.37 2.91 12.12
CA ASP A 301 3.54 2.09 12.43
C ASP A 301 3.25 0.66 11.98
N SER A 302 3.85 0.24 10.86
CA SER A 302 3.64 -1.09 10.29
C SER A 302 4.15 -2.22 11.20
N ASP A 303 5.16 -1.94 12.02
CA ASP A 303 5.65 -2.92 12.99
C ASP A 303 4.60 -3.17 14.08
N TYR A 304 3.88 -2.13 14.50
CA TYR A 304 2.79 -2.27 15.43
C TYR A 304 1.53 -2.84 14.76
N GLU A 305 1.02 -2.19 13.71
CA GLU A 305 -0.26 -2.55 13.09
C GLU A 305 -0.23 -3.92 12.40
N GLU A 306 0.83 -4.21 11.59
CA GLU A 306 0.88 -5.38 10.72
C GLU A 306 1.71 -6.54 11.29
N LYS A 307 2.85 -6.24 11.95
CA LYS A 307 3.73 -7.27 12.52
C LYS A 307 3.40 -7.59 13.98
N GLY A 308 2.49 -6.84 14.63
CA GLY A 308 2.03 -7.08 15.99
C GLY A 308 3.07 -6.78 17.07
N LEU A 309 4.11 -6.00 16.78
CA LEU A 309 5.11 -5.58 17.75
C LEU A 309 4.54 -4.49 18.65
N THR A 310 4.39 -4.76 19.94
CA THR A 310 3.78 -3.82 20.88
C THR A 310 4.83 -2.96 21.59
N TYR A 311 4.46 -1.71 21.90
CA TYR A 311 5.32 -0.85 22.73
C TYR A 311 5.34 -1.30 24.17
N PRO A 312 6.47 -1.12 24.90
CA PRO A 312 6.52 -1.37 26.33
C PRO A 312 5.48 -0.53 27.09
N LEU A 313 4.64 -1.17 27.88
CA LEU A 313 3.50 -0.56 28.56
C LEU A 313 3.88 0.64 29.43
N GLY A 314 5.06 0.58 30.08
CA GLY A 314 5.55 1.66 30.93
C GLY A 314 5.91 2.95 30.17
N TYR A 315 6.15 2.86 28.86
CA TYR A 315 6.49 4.02 28.03
C TYR A 315 5.30 4.50 27.18
N VAL A 316 4.47 3.57 26.71
CA VAL A 316 3.30 3.89 25.90
C VAL A 316 2.08 3.20 26.50
N ARG A 317 1.42 3.88 27.45
CA ARG A 317 0.23 3.35 28.14
C ARG A 317 -0.95 3.23 27.19
N TRP A 318 -1.18 4.22 26.34
CA TRP A 318 -2.35 4.36 25.50
C TRP A 318 -1.98 4.23 24.02
N THR A 319 -1.98 2.98 23.54
CA THR A 319 -1.88 2.67 22.12
C THR A 319 -3.26 2.82 21.46
N GLU A 320 -3.30 2.85 20.13
CA GLU A 320 -4.55 2.88 19.36
C GLU A 320 -5.49 1.75 19.75
N THR A 321 -5.00 0.50 19.89
CA THR A 321 -5.80 -0.64 20.32
C THR A 321 -6.41 -0.41 21.71
N ARG A 322 -5.65 0.12 22.67
CA ARG A 322 -6.15 0.41 24.01
C ARG A 322 -7.09 1.61 24.05
N ASN A 323 -6.98 2.53 23.10
CA ASN A 323 -7.95 3.63 22.94
C ASN A 323 -9.26 3.12 22.37
N LEU A 324 -9.24 2.18 21.42
CA LEU A 324 -10.45 1.50 20.93
C LEU A 324 -11.18 0.77 22.07
N ASP A 325 -10.45 -0.03 22.84
CA ASP A 325 -10.97 -0.80 23.98
C ASP A 325 -11.57 0.14 25.04
N ALA A 326 -10.84 1.14 25.48
CA ALA A 326 -11.31 2.12 26.46
C ALA A 326 -12.55 2.91 25.99
N PHE A 327 -12.68 3.16 24.68
CA PHE A 327 -13.89 3.81 24.18
C PHE A 327 -15.10 2.89 24.22
N LEU A 328 -14.93 1.60 23.89
CA LEU A 328 -16.01 0.61 24.03
C LEU A 328 -16.46 0.46 25.49
N ASP A 329 -15.54 0.54 26.45
CA ASP A 329 -15.87 0.57 27.88
C ASP A 329 -16.72 1.79 28.23
N LEU A 330 -16.43 2.98 27.72
CA LEU A 330 -17.24 4.18 27.94
C LEU A 330 -18.65 4.06 27.37
N LEU A 331 -18.80 3.40 26.21
CA LEU A 331 -20.11 3.08 25.65
C LEU A 331 -20.86 2.07 26.53
N ALA A 332 -20.19 0.98 26.93
CA ALA A 332 -20.77 -0.10 27.73
C ALA A 332 -21.24 0.37 29.13
N LEU A 333 -20.56 1.37 29.69
CA LEU A 333 -20.91 2.05 30.94
C LEU A 333 -22.02 3.11 30.77
N GLY A 334 -22.42 3.44 29.52
CA GLY A 334 -23.41 4.47 29.21
C GLY A 334 -22.90 5.91 29.41
N ASN A 335 -21.60 6.09 29.59
CA ASN A 335 -20.98 7.42 29.76
C ASN A 335 -20.93 8.21 28.43
N VAL A 336 -20.89 7.49 27.32
CA VAL A 336 -21.00 8.02 25.96
C VAL A 336 -22.19 7.33 25.27
N LYS A 337 -23.02 8.10 24.58
CA LYS A 337 -24.22 7.63 23.87
C LYS A 337 -24.09 8.01 22.41
N VAL A 338 -23.92 7.02 21.54
CA VAL A 338 -23.75 7.24 20.08
C VAL A 338 -25.05 7.04 19.30
N ASP A 339 -26.04 6.36 19.85
CA ASP A 339 -27.34 6.16 19.19
C ASP A 339 -28.00 7.48 18.77
N GLN A 340 -27.86 8.50 19.61
CA GLN A 340 -28.38 9.84 19.34
C GLN A 340 -27.61 10.58 18.25
N LEU A 341 -26.43 10.08 17.83
CA LEU A 341 -25.59 10.63 16.76
C LEU A 341 -25.83 9.97 15.42
N ILE A 342 -26.64 8.94 15.35
CA ILE A 342 -27.01 8.25 14.12
C ILE A 342 -28.16 9.03 13.47
N SER A 343 -27.89 9.69 12.35
CA SER A 343 -28.89 10.43 11.60
C SER A 343 -29.69 9.52 10.67
N ALA A 344 -29.04 8.52 10.08
CA ALA A 344 -29.70 7.56 9.18
C ALA A 344 -28.98 6.20 9.16
N GLU A 345 -29.74 5.18 8.74
CA GLU A 345 -29.25 3.82 8.53
C GLU A 345 -29.64 3.33 7.14
N TYR A 346 -28.70 2.75 6.45
CA TYR A 346 -28.89 2.19 5.12
C TYR A 346 -28.30 0.79 5.00
N SER A 347 -28.93 -0.07 4.21
CA SER A 347 -28.29 -1.32 3.82
C SER A 347 -27.10 -1.04 2.91
N ILE A 348 -26.12 -1.95 2.86
CA ILE A 348 -24.97 -1.85 1.93
C ILE A 348 -25.43 -1.70 0.47
N ASP A 349 -26.58 -2.22 0.10
CA ASP A 349 -27.16 -2.09 -1.24
C ASP A 349 -27.61 -0.65 -1.56
N GLN A 350 -27.89 0.13 -0.54
CA GLN A 350 -28.27 1.55 -0.62
C GLN A 350 -27.09 2.49 -0.35
N ALA A 351 -25.87 2.00 -0.41
CA ALA A 351 -24.68 2.75 -0.06
C ALA A 351 -24.57 4.08 -0.82
N MET A 352 -25.01 4.16 -2.07
CA MET A 352 -24.98 5.43 -2.84
C MET A 352 -25.85 6.49 -2.18
N LEU A 353 -27.07 6.12 -1.74
CA LEU A 353 -27.96 7.05 -1.04
C LEU A 353 -27.37 7.45 0.34
N ALA A 354 -26.75 6.49 1.03
CA ALA A 354 -26.07 6.76 2.30
C ALA A 354 -24.95 7.82 2.15
N TYR A 355 -24.18 7.72 1.07
CA TYR A 355 -23.12 8.68 0.79
C TYR A 355 -23.67 10.04 0.31
N ASP A 356 -24.71 10.05 -0.51
CA ASP A 356 -25.36 11.28 -0.96
C ASP A 356 -25.88 12.08 0.26
N GLU A 357 -26.49 11.39 1.25
CA GLU A 357 -26.91 12.02 2.51
C GLU A 357 -25.72 12.46 3.37
N ALA A 358 -24.73 11.57 3.57
CA ALA A 358 -23.57 11.85 4.43
C ALA A 358 -22.68 12.99 3.91
N THR A 359 -22.67 13.24 2.60
CA THR A 359 -21.81 14.26 1.96
C THR A 359 -22.59 15.44 1.38
N GLY A 360 -23.91 15.45 1.57
CA GLY A 360 -24.79 16.56 1.19
C GLY A 360 -24.57 17.82 2.03
N ASP A 361 -25.27 18.89 1.69
CA ASP A 361 -25.18 20.19 2.35
C ASP A 361 -25.97 20.25 3.68
N ASP A 362 -26.66 19.16 4.04
CA ASP A 362 -27.45 19.10 5.28
C ASP A 362 -26.55 18.99 6.52
N THR A 363 -26.48 20.06 7.27
CA THR A 363 -25.66 20.18 8.48
C THR A 363 -26.22 19.39 9.68
N GLU A 364 -27.45 18.91 9.60
CA GLU A 364 -28.08 18.08 10.66
C GLU A 364 -27.58 16.63 10.63
N VAL A 365 -27.05 16.18 9.49
CA VAL A 365 -26.50 14.84 9.34
C VAL A 365 -25.15 14.73 10.06
N ILE A 366 -25.08 13.86 11.08
CA ILE A 366 -23.89 13.69 11.94
C ILE A 366 -23.17 12.36 11.64
N GLY A 367 -23.90 11.24 11.70
CA GLY A 367 -23.36 9.90 11.42
C GLY A 367 -24.36 9.07 10.66
N VAL A 368 -23.89 8.38 9.61
CA VAL A 368 -24.69 7.46 8.80
C VAL A 368 -24.14 6.05 8.96
N VAL A 369 -24.98 5.09 9.31
CA VAL A 369 -24.59 3.71 9.54
C VAL A 369 -25.00 2.83 8.36
N LEU A 370 -24.05 2.06 7.85
CA LEU A 370 -24.33 0.99 6.89
C LEU A 370 -24.58 -0.32 7.64
N THR A 371 -25.63 -1.04 7.24
CA THR A 371 -26.00 -2.36 7.78
C THR A 371 -25.73 -3.44 6.75
N TYR A 372 -25.33 -4.62 7.23
CA TYR A 372 -25.02 -5.77 6.40
C TYR A 372 -25.97 -6.93 6.73
N PRO A 373 -26.37 -7.75 5.74
CA PRO A 373 -27.30 -8.85 5.95
C PRO A 373 -26.79 -9.87 6.98
N GLU A 374 -27.63 -10.24 7.95
CA GLU A 374 -27.41 -11.38 8.81
C GLU A 374 -27.70 -12.67 8.03
N HIS A 375 -26.69 -13.34 7.49
CA HIS A 375 -26.84 -14.71 7.01
C HIS A 375 -26.60 -15.69 8.17
N GLN A 376 -27.60 -16.50 8.49
CA GLN A 376 -27.62 -17.39 9.65
C GLN A 376 -26.76 -18.66 9.54
N THR A 377 -26.04 -18.88 8.45
CA THR A 377 -25.23 -20.09 8.25
C THR A 377 -23.78 -19.75 7.92
N ALA A 378 -22.87 -20.64 8.34
CA ALA A 378 -21.46 -20.65 7.96
C ALA A 378 -21.32 -20.99 6.46
N GLU A 379 -21.81 -20.11 5.60
CA GLU A 379 -21.55 -20.22 4.16
C GLU A 379 -20.05 -20.08 3.92
N LYS A 380 -19.51 -21.02 3.15
CA LYS A 380 -18.10 -20.97 2.70
C LYS A 380 -17.85 -19.64 2.03
N VAL A 381 -16.90 -18.88 2.56
CA VAL A 381 -16.51 -17.57 2.05
C VAL A 381 -16.06 -17.72 0.60
N ASP A 382 -16.74 -17.06 -0.35
CA ASP A 382 -16.44 -17.16 -1.77
C ASP A 382 -15.25 -16.23 -2.10
N LYS A 383 -14.10 -16.83 -2.30
CA LYS A 383 -12.84 -16.14 -2.64
C LYS A 383 -12.65 -15.96 -4.13
N THR A 384 -13.61 -16.42 -4.95
CA THR A 384 -13.51 -16.39 -6.42
C THR A 384 -14.79 -15.82 -7.04
N TRP A 385 -14.60 -14.78 -7.83
CA TRP A 385 -15.68 -14.19 -8.62
C TRP A 385 -15.53 -14.58 -10.09
N ARG A 386 -16.66 -14.92 -10.74
CA ARG A 386 -16.70 -15.32 -12.15
C ARG A 386 -17.69 -14.48 -12.95
N LEU A 387 -17.25 -14.02 -14.12
CA LEU A 387 -18.17 -13.52 -15.14
C LEU A 387 -18.90 -14.70 -15.79
N PRO A 388 -20.21 -14.58 -16.05
CA PRO A 388 -20.85 -15.50 -16.94
C PRO A 388 -20.20 -15.35 -18.33
N SER A 389 -19.31 -16.25 -18.71
CA SER A 389 -18.61 -16.20 -19.98
C SER A 389 -18.98 -17.37 -20.87
N VAL A 390 -19.18 -17.08 -22.16
CA VAL A 390 -19.20 -18.11 -23.20
C VAL A 390 -17.73 -18.43 -23.55
N ILE A 391 -17.17 -19.45 -22.93
CA ILE A 391 -15.83 -19.94 -23.25
C ILE A 391 -15.89 -20.59 -24.62
N ASN A 392 -15.17 -20.04 -25.60
CA ASN A 392 -14.90 -20.72 -26.86
C ASN A 392 -13.90 -21.85 -26.62
N ALA A 393 -14.34 -23.08 -26.63
CA ALA A 393 -13.53 -24.30 -26.41
C ALA A 393 -12.40 -24.52 -27.44
N ARG A 394 -12.22 -23.64 -28.44
CA ARG A 394 -11.23 -23.73 -29.52
C ARG A 394 -10.23 -22.57 -29.52
N ASP A 395 -9.94 -21.94 -28.35
CA ASP A 395 -8.95 -20.87 -28.31
C ASP A 395 -7.53 -21.47 -28.24
N GLU A 396 -6.76 -21.30 -29.32
CA GLU A 396 -5.37 -21.79 -29.43
C GLU A 396 -4.33 -20.87 -28.74
N ARG A 397 -4.78 -19.77 -28.14
CA ARG A 397 -3.91 -18.88 -27.39
C ARG A 397 -3.53 -19.48 -26.05
N VAL A 398 -2.36 -19.12 -25.56
CA VAL A 398 -1.93 -19.48 -24.20
C VAL A 398 -2.88 -18.88 -23.19
N LYS A 399 -3.50 -19.68 -22.35
CA LYS A 399 -4.38 -19.26 -21.26
C LYS A 399 -3.53 -18.94 -20.04
N LEU A 400 -3.48 -17.67 -19.67
CA LEU A 400 -2.61 -17.15 -18.64
C LEU A 400 -3.37 -16.77 -17.38
N MET A 401 -2.86 -17.13 -16.21
CA MET A 401 -3.25 -16.56 -14.93
C MET A 401 -2.27 -15.45 -14.53
N LEU A 402 -2.79 -14.25 -14.22
CA LEU A 402 -2.01 -13.14 -13.66
C LEU A 402 -2.10 -13.16 -12.13
N VAL A 403 -0.96 -13.25 -11.45
CA VAL A 403 -0.86 -13.28 -9.99
C VAL A 403 -0.14 -12.03 -9.50
N GLY A 404 -0.76 -11.28 -8.58
CA GLY A 404 -0.22 -10.02 -8.07
C GLY A 404 -0.44 -8.83 -9.01
N PRO A 405 -1.69 -8.37 -9.23
CA PRO A 405 -2.02 -7.24 -10.09
C PRO A 405 -1.67 -5.90 -9.41
N GLY A 406 -0.42 -5.78 -8.94
CA GLY A 406 0.17 -4.59 -8.34
C GLY A 406 0.50 -3.50 -9.37
N HIS A 407 1.12 -2.42 -8.90
CA HIS A 407 1.47 -1.29 -9.76
C HIS A 407 2.36 -1.71 -10.95
N PHE A 408 3.39 -2.54 -10.70
CA PHE A 408 4.30 -3.00 -11.76
C PHE A 408 3.56 -3.84 -12.81
N ALA A 409 2.75 -4.81 -12.37
CA ALA A 409 1.97 -5.66 -13.28
C ALA A 409 1.02 -4.82 -14.15
N ARG A 410 0.33 -3.83 -13.56
CA ARG A 410 -0.57 -2.94 -14.28
C ARG A 410 0.15 -1.99 -15.25
N ALA A 411 1.30 -1.47 -14.84
CA ALA A 411 2.06 -0.50 -15.65
C ALA A 411 2.86 -1.14 -16.79
N ILE A 412 3.31 -2.39 -16.64
CA ILE A 412 4.21 -3.08 -17.58
C ILE A 412 3.54 -4.30 -18.20
N HIS A 413 3.05 -5.25 -17.38
CA HIS A 413 2.55 -6.51 -17.93
C HIS A 413 1.20 -6.37 -18.65
N LEU A 414 0.24 -5.62 -18.12
CA LEU A 414 -1.06 -5.47 -18.79
C LEU A 414 -0.95 -4.86 -20.19
N PRO A 415 -0.18 -3.76 -20.44
CA PRO A 415 0.05 -3.26 -21.79
C PRO A 415 0.72 -4.30 -22.71
N ASN A 416 1.71 -5.05 -22.20
CA ASN A 416 2.40 -6.07 -22.97
C ASN A 416 1.49 -7.26 -23.31
N LEU A 417 0.69 -7.74 -22.36
CA LEU A 417 -0.32 -8.79 -22.60
C LEU A 417 -1.34 -8.35 -23.64
N LYS A 418 -1.78 -7.10 -23.59
CA LYS A 418 -2.68 -6.51 -24.61
C LYS A 418 -2.02 -6.45 -25.97
N ALA A 419 -0.75 -6.08 -26.07
CA ALA A 419 0.01 -6.07 -27.32
C ALA A 419 0.17 -7.50 -27.90
N LEU A 420 0.25 -8.52 -27.04
CA LEU A 420 0.39 -9.94 -27.41
C LEU A 420 -0.95 -10.70 -27.42
N SER A 421 -2.10 -10.00 -27.48
CA SER A 421 -3.44 -10.58 -27.40
C SER A 421 -3.77 -11.64 -28.48
N LYS A 422 -2.97 -11.70 -29.55
CA LYS A 422 -3.05 -12.78 -30.55
C LYS A 422 -2.42 -14.10 -30.08
N LYS A 423 -1.54 -14.07 -29.08
CA LYS A 423 -0.81 -15.23 -28.57
C LYS A 423 -1.30 -15.68 -27.19
N VAL A 424 -1.90 -14.74 -26.42
CA VAL A 424 -2.27 -14.99 -25.03
C VAL A 424 -3.66 -14.44 -24.73
N VAL A 425 -4.38 -15.12 -23.86
CA VAL A 425 -5.61 -14.66 -23.20
C VAL A 425 -5.44 -14.80 -21.69
N VAL A 426 -5.81 -13.74 -20.94
CA VAL A 426 -5.81 -13.82 -19.48
C VAL A 426 -7.12 -14.46 -19.03
N GLN A 427 -7.00 -15.66 -18.47
CA GLN A 427 -8.14 -16.45 -17.99
C GLN A 427 -8.52 -16.12 -16.55
N ALA A 428 -7.53 -15.82 -15.71
CA ALA A 428 -7.75 -15.51 -14.31
C ALA A 428 -6.81 -14.41 -13.81
N VAL A 429 -7.29 -13.63 -12.84
CA VAL A 429 -6.49 -12.66 -12.10
C VAL A 429 -6.59 -12.97 -10.61
N VAL A 430 -5.45 -13.21 -9.96
CA VAL A 430 -5.36 -13.47 -8.52
C VAL A 430 -4.66 -12.30 -7.84
N GLY A 431 -5.31 -11.69 -6.85
CA GLY A 431 -4.81 -10.53 -6.13
C GLY A 431 -4.87 -10.67 -4.61
N GLY A 432 -4.10 -9.87 -3.88
CA GLY A 432 -4.14 -9.84 -2.42
C GLY A 432 -5.44 -9.25 -1.85
N THR A 433 -6.21 -8.52 -2.67
CA THR A 433 -7.54 -8.00 -2.32
C THR A 433 -8.52 -8.25 -3.45
N GLY A 434 -9.79 -8.50 -3.09
CA GLY A 434 -10.85 -8.75 -4.06
C GLY A 434 -11.05 -7.59 -5.04
N GLY A 435 -10.97 -6.34 -4.55
CA GLY A 435 -11.10 -5.15 -5.39
C GLY A 435 -10.01 -5.05 -6.46
N SER A 436 -8.75 -5.29 -6.12
CA SER A 436 -7.64 -5.23 -7.09
C SER A 436 -7.70 -6.35 -8.11
N ALA A 437 -8.07 -7.57 -7.68
CA ALA A 437 -8.25 -8.72 -8.56
C ALA A 437 -9.39 -8.46 -9.55
N ARG A 438 -10.55 -8.05 -9.05
CA ARG A 438 -11.75 -7.77 -9.85
C ARG A 438 -11.54 -6.64 -10.84
N GLN A 439 -11.00 -5.51 -10.39
CA GLN A 439 -10.74 -4.36 -11.25
C GLN A 439 -9.79 -4.71 -12.40
N THR A 440 -8.74 -5.47 -12.09
CA THR A 440 -7.77 -5.88 -13.12
C THR A 440 -8.38 -6.87 -14.09
N ALA A 441 -9.19 -7.81 -13.59
CA ALA A 441 -9.92 -8.77 -14.44
C ALA A 441 -10.88 -8.05 -15.42
N GLU A 442 -11.67 -7.09 -14.93
CA GLU A 442 -12.52 -6.27 -15.79
C GLU A 442 -11.72 -5.52 -16.87
N LYS A 443 -10.59 -4.91 -16.49
CA LYS A 443 -9.76 -4.10 -17.40
C LYS A 443 -9.14 -4.91 -18.54
N ILE A 444 -8.80 -6.19 -18.30
CA ILE A 444 -8.18 -7.07 -19.31
C ILE A 444 -9.17 -8.04 -19.94
N GLY A 445 -10.40 -8.09 -19.45
CA GLY A 445 -11.44 -9.01 -19.93
C GLY A 445 -11.27 -10.45 -19.45
N ALA A 446 -10.63 -10.64 -18.27
CA ALA A 446 -10.48 -11.96 -17.68
C ALA A 446 -11.80 -12.41 -17.01
N PRO A 447 -12.26 -13.65 -17.25
CA PRO A 447 -13.52 -14.13 -16.70
C PRO A 447 -13.47 -14.46 -15.20
N VAL A 448 -12.28 -14.67 -14.63
CA VAL A 448 -12.10 -15.05 -13.23
C VAL A 448 -11.28 -14.02 -12.48
N ALA A 449 -11.78 -13.59 -11.30
CA ALA A 449 -11.03 -12.83 -10.32
C ALA A 449 -11.04 -13.57 -8.97
N SER A 450 -9.90 -13.70 -8.30
CA SER A 450 -9.81 -14.43 -7.04
C SER A 450 -8.80 -13.82 -6.09
N THR A 451 -8.94 -14.16 -4.81
CA THR A 451 -7.93 -13.95 -3.77
C THR A 451 -7.30 -15.26 -3.31
N ASP A 452 -7.76 -16.39 -3.86
CA ASP A 452 -7.26 -17.73 -3.54
C ASP A 452 -6.43 -18.29 -4.70
N TYR A 453 -5.11 -18.20 -4.55
CA TYR A 453 -4.16 -18.71 -5.53
C TYR A 453 -4.24 -20.23 -5.65
N GLY A 454 -4.34 -20.93 -4.51
CA GLY A 454 -4.35 -22.40 -4.48
C GLY A 454 -5.56 -23.01 -5.17
N ASP A 455 -6.75 -22.42 -4.97
CA ASP A 455 -7.96 -22.87 -5.64
C ASP A 455 -7.89 -22.64 -7.16
N VAL A 456 -7.47 -21.44 -7.59
CA VAL A 456 -7.44 -21.07 -9.01
C VAL A 456 -6.41 -21.87 -9.79
N ILE A 457 -5.21 -22.11 -9.23
CA ILE A 457 -4.15 -22.86 -9.94
C ILE A 457 -4.54 -24.31 -10.22
N LEU A 458 -5.36 -24.89 -9.36
CA LEU A 458 -5.80 -26.28 -9.48
C LEU A 458 -7.08 -26.43 -10.31
N ASN A 459 -8.00 -25.48 -10.21
CA ASN A 459 -9.36 -25.65 -10.72
C ASN A 459 -9.66 -24.87 -12.01
N GLU A 460 -8.80 -23.89 -12.40
CA GLU A 460 -9.03 -23.14 -13.64
C GLU A 460 -8.21 -23.69 -14.81
N ASP A 461 -8.82 -23.59 -15.99
CA ASP A 461 -8.18 -24.00 -17.26
C ASP A 461 -7.17 -22.92 -17.69
N VAL A 462 -5.94 -23.01 -17.15
CA VAL A 462 -4.79 -22.17 -17.48
C VAL A 462 -3.59 -23.01 -17.90
N ASP A 463 -2.82 -22.53 -18.87
CA ASP A 463 -1.59 -23.17 -19.34
C ASP A 463 -0.37 -22.65 -18.59
N ALA A 464 -0.40 -21.38 -18.19
CA ALA A 464 0.73 -20.68 -17.58
C ALA A 464 0.31 -19.65 -16.53
N VAL A 465 1.25 -19.33 -15.65
CA VAL A 465 1.11 -18.27 -14.64
C VAL A 465 2.13 -17.16 -14.85
N LEU A 466 1.72 -15.90 -14.65
CA LEU A 466 2.60 -14.75 -14.54
C LEU A 466 2.54 -14.23 -13.11
N ILE A 467 3.63 -14.46 -12.36
CA ILE A 467 3.78 -14.10 -10.94
C ILE A 467 4.49 -12.76 -10.84
N ALA A 468 3.79 -11.76 -10.30
CA ALA A 468 4.29 -10.40 -10.08
C ALA A 468 3.94 -9.90 -8.68
N THR A 469 4.09 -10.77 -7.70
CA THR A 469 3.81 -10.54 -6.28
C THR A 469 5.02 -9.92 -5.55
N ARG A 470 4.99 -9.85 -4.22
CA ARG A 470 6.17 -9.54 -3.41
C ARG A 470 7.12 -10.75 -3.43
N HIS A 471 8.42 -10.49 -3.24
CA HIS A 471 9.49 -11.45 -3.49
C HIS A 471 9.39 -12.71 -2.62
N ASN A 472 9.03 -12.57 -1.36
CA ASN A 472 8.86 -13.68 -0.42
C ASN A 472 7.75 -14.69 -0.80
N LEU A 473 6.89 -14.35 -1.75
CA LEU A 473 5.83 -15.22 -2.23
C LEU A 473 6.24 -16.01 -3.47
N HIS A 474 7.32 -15.64 -4.14
CA HIS A 474 7.73 -16.22 -5.42
C HIS A 474 8.00 -17.73 -5.33
N ARG A 475 8.82 -18.15 -4.34
CA ARG A 475 9.14 -19.57 -4.10
C ARG A 475 7.87 -20.42 -4.00
N HIS A 476 7.00 -20.10 -3.06
CA HIS A 476 5.78 -20.85 -2.82
C HIS A 476 4.86 -20.91 -4.06
N GLN A 477 4.69 -19.77 -4.72
CA GLN A 477 3.82 -19.68 -5.90
C GLN A 477 4.40 -20.42 -7.11
N CYS A 478 5.73 -20.39 -7.30
CA CYS A 478 6.39 -21.14 -8.36
C CYS A 478 6.28 -22.65 -8.13
N ILE A 479 6.51 -23.12 -6.90
CA ILE A 479 6.42 -24.55 -6.58
C ILE A 479 4.99 -25.06 -6.81
N ALA A 480 3.98 -24.34 -6.30
CA ALA A 480 2.58 -24.75 -6.49
C ALA A 480 2.15 -24.72 -7.96
N ALA A 481 2.66 -23.77 -8.77
CA ALA A 481 2.42 -23.75 -10.21
C ALA A 481 3.07 -24.94 -10.92
N ALA A 482 4.32 -25.27 -10.58
CA ALA A 482 5.01 -26.43 -11.13
C ALA A 482 4.27 -27.73 -10.78
N GLU A 483 3.88 -27.93 -9.53
CA GLU A 483 3.12 -29.09 -9.06
C GLU A 483 1.76 -29.24 -9.78
N ALA A 484 1.14 -28.11 -10.14
CA ALA A 484 -0.09 -28.08 -10.94
C ALA A 484 0.17 -28.23 -12.45
N GLY A 485 1.42 -28.48 -12.88
CA GLY A 485 1.80 -28.66 -14.29
C GLY A 485 1.69 -27.39 -15.13
N LYS A 486 1.77 -26.19 -14.53
CA LYS A 486 1.64 -24.92 -15.24
C LYS A 486 3.00 -24.31 -15.56
N HIS A 487 3.15 -23.75 -16.77
CA HIS A 487 4.36 -22.99 -17.14
C HIS A 487 4.43 -21.69 -16.35
N ILE A 488 5.65 -21.22 -16.02
CA ILE A 488 5.87 -20.15 -15.05
C ILE A 488 6.63 -18.98 -15.67
N PHE A 489 6.05 -17.79 -15.59
CA PHE A 489 6.76 -16.53 -15.69
C PHE A 489 6.75 -15.91 -14.28
N VAL A 490 7.92 -15.74 -13.67
CA VAL A 490 8.04 -15.10 -12.36
C VAL A 490 8.87 -13.83 -12.47
N GLU A 491 8.40 -12.74 -11.85
CA GLU A 491 9.22 -11.55 -11.69
C GLU A 491 10.45 -11.85 -10.81
N LYS A 492 11.49 -11.09 -11.02
CA LYS A 492 12.73 -11.25 -10.25
C LYS A 492 12.54 -10.75 -8.79
N PRO A 493 13.30 -11.28 -7.82
CA PRO A 493 14.18 -12.44 -7.91
C PRO A 493 13.37 -13.74 -7.95
N LEU A 494 14.01 -14.84 -8.34
CA LEU A 494 13.37 -16.16 -8.32
C LEU A 494 12.98 -16.59 -6.90
N GLY A 495 13.87 -16.35 -5.93
CA GLY A 495 13.71 -16.55 -4.49
C GLY A 495 14.56 -15.54 -3.74
N LEU A 496 14.35 -15.40 -2.43
CA LEU A 496 15.12 -14.53 -1.55
C LEU A 496 16.47 -15.16 -1.16
N THR A 497 16.54 -16.49 -1.16
CA THR A 497 17.75 -17.26 -0.82
C THR A 497 18.10 -18.25 -1.93
N VAL A 498 19.33 -18.73 -1.90
CA VAL A 498 19.81 -19.80 -2.81
C VAL A 498 19.00 -21.07 -2.61
N ASP A 499 18.70 -21.45 -1.37
CA ASP A 499 17.92 -22.66 -1.05
C ASP A 499 16.51 -22.57 -1.64
N GLU A 500 15.84 -21.42 -1.54
CA GLU A 500 14.54 -21.18 -2.18
C GLU A 500 14.60 -21.35 -3.70
N CYS A 501 15.66 -20.85 -4.32
CA CYS A 501 15.86 -20.99 -5.77
C CYS A 501 16.10 -22.47 -6.18
N ILE A 502 16.84 -23.22 -5.37
CA ILE A 502 17.07 -24.66 -5.58
C ILE A 502 15.76 -25.44 -5.49
N GLU A 503 14.93 -25.16 -4.48
CA GLU A 503 13.61 -25.81 -4.34
C GLU A 503 12.71 -25.53 -5.55
N VAL A 504 12.69 -24.29 -6.05
CA VAL A 504 11.92 -23.95 -7.26
C VAL A 504 12.48 -24.71 -8.48
N LEU A 505 13.81 -24.73 -8.66
CA LEU A 505 14.45 -25.44 -9.78
C LEU A 505 14.09 -26.93 -9.76
N GLN A 506 14.19 -27.58 -8.61
CA GLN A 506 13.83 -29.01 -8.45
C GLN A 506 12.35 -29.26 -8.76
N ALA A 507 11.45 -28.39 -8.32
CA ALA A 507 10.01 -28.51 -8.63
C ALA A 507 9.73 -28.37 -10.13
N VAL A 508 10.36 -27.38 -10.79
CA VAL A 508 10.25 -27.14 -12.24
C VAL A 508 10.78 -28.31 -13.05
N GLU A 509 11.95 -28.87 -12.70
CA GLU A 509 12.54 -30.00 -13.36
C GLU A 509 11.69 -31.28 -13.18
N LYS A 510 11.22 -31.53 -11.95
CA LYS A 510 10.34 -32.66 -11.66
C LYS A 510 9.04 -32.62 -12.46
N ALA A 511 8.44 -31.42 -12.57
CA ALA A 511 7.19 -31.23 -13.29
C ALA A 511 7.36 -31.09 -14.81
N GLN A 512 8.60 -30.98 -15.32
CA GLN A 512 8.93 -30.77 -16.75
C GLN A 512 8.20 -29.55 -17.35
N VAL A 513 8.04 -28.47 -16.58
CA VAL A 513 7.42 -27.22 -17.02
C VAL A 513 8.47 -26.15 -17.35
N LEU A 514 8.10 -25.19 -18.18
CA LEU A 514 8.96 -24.04 -18.48
C LEU A 514 8.86 -23.02 -17.33
N CYS A 515 10.01 -22.51 -16.88
CA CYS A 515 10.08 -21.44 -15.91
C CYS A 515 11.02 -20.35 -16.40
N THR A 516 10.51 -19.13 -16.59
CA THR A 516 11.30 -17.94 -16.96
C THR A 516 11.24 -16.88 -15.87
N ILE A 517 12.33 -16.13 -15.72
CA ILE A 517 12.46 -15.05 -14.74
C ILE A 517 12.43 -13.70 -15.45
N GLY A 518 11.94 -12.66 -14.78
CA GLY A 518 11.79 -11.31 -15.27
C GLY A 518 13.10 -10.58 -15.64
N PHE A 519 14.10 -11.26 -16.17
CA PHE A 519 15.37 -10.67 -16.58
C PHE A 519 15.28 -10.02 -17.97
N ASN A 520 14.48 -8.98 -18.03
CA ASN A 520 14.09 -8.27 -19.24
C ASN A 520 15.24 -7.60 -19.99
N ARG A 521 16.32 -7.18 -19.31
CA ARG A 521 17.43 -6.42 -19.88
C ARG A 521 18.16 -7.16 -21.00
N ARG A 522 18.23 -8.48 -20.95
CA ARG A 522 18.77 -9.34 -22.03
C ARG A 522 18.02 -9.14 -23.36
N PHE A 523 16.72 -8.82 -23.30
CA PHE A 523 15.84 -8.71 -24.46
C PHE A 523 15.71 -7.29 -25.02
N SER A 524 16.43 -6.31 -24.46
CA SER A 524 16.54 -4.98 -25.05
C SER A 524 17.19 -5.09 -26.43
N SER A 525 16.61 -4.39 -27.41
CA SER A 525 17.16 -4.38 -28.77
C SER A 525 18.60 -3.84 -28.84
N LEU A 526 18.97 -2.94 -27.94
CA LEU A 526 20.34 -2.42 -27.83
C LEU A 526 21.28 -3.40 -27.13
N SER A 527 20.78 -4.14 -26.11
CA SER A 527 21.55 -5.19 -25.45
C SER A 527 21.89 -6.33 -26.41
N MET A 528 20.92 -6.76 -27.20
CA MET A 528 21.14 -7.77 -28.25
C MET A 528 22.17 -7.28 -29.27
N SER A 529 22.05 -6.03 -29.76
CA SER A 529 23.03 -5.44 -30.68
C SER A 529 24.45 -5.37 -30.07
N LEU A 530 24.56 -5.07 -28.77
CA LEU A 530 25.85 -5.08 -28.06
C LEU A 530 26.41 -6.51 -27.96
N ARG A 531 25.59 -7.50 -27.63
CA ARG A 531 25.99 -8.90 -27.57
C ARG A 531 26.48 -9.41 -28.93
N ASP A 532 25.75 -9.08 -29.99
CA ASP A 532 26.12 -9.43 -31.36
C ASP A 532 27.48 -8.83 -31.76
N SER A 533 27.76 -7.58 -31.32
CA SER A 533 29.04 -6.91 -31.55
C SER A 533 30.23 -7.57 -30.85
N LEU A 534 29.96 -8.36 -29.80
CA LEU A 534 30.96 -9.09 -29.00
C LEU A 534 31.13 -10.56 -29.43
N SER A 535 30.23 -11.09 -30.27
CA SER A 535 30.16 -12.53 -30.59
C SER A 535 31.46 -13.12 -31.15
N ASN A 536 32.23 -12.36 -31.91
CA ASN A 536 33.50 -12.75 -32.50
C ASN A 536 34.72 -12.21 -31.75
N VAL A 537 34.54 -11.58 -30.60
CA VAL A 537 35.65 -11.05 -29.79
C VAL A 537 36.13 -12.12 -28.84
N THR A 538 37.36 -12.59 -29.05
CA THR A 538 38.01 -13.62 -28.23
C THR A 538 38.72 -13.02 -27.03
N GLY A 539 38.93 -13.82 -25.99
CA GLY A 539 39.65 -13.45 -24.76
C GLY A 539 38.76 -12.80 -23.70
N PRO A 540 39.32 -12.56 -22.51
CA PRO A 540 38.61 -12.00 -21.39
C PRO A 540 38.16 -10.58 -21.65
N LYS A 541 37.02 -10.20 -21.02
CA LYS A 541 36.40 -8.90 -21.15
C LYS A 541 36.32 -8.22 -19.79
N GLN A 542 36.25 -6.91 -19.78
CA GLN A 542 35.95 -6.14 -18.57
C GLN A 542 34.64 -5.40 -18.78
N ILE A 543 33.72 -5.55 -17.82
CA ILE A 543 32.45 -4.84 -17.82
C ILE A 543 32.30 -3.99 -16.56
N ILE A 544 31.85 -2.75 -16.72
CA ILE A 544 31.47 -1.86 -15.65
C ILE A 544 29.98 -1.58 -15.81
N TYR A 545 29.19 -1.91 -14.79
CA TYR A 545 27.77 -1.63 -14.72
C TYR A 545 27.51 -0.66 -13.57
N ARG A 546 27.19 0.59 -13.88
CA ARG A 546 26.83 1.62 -12.90
C ARG A 546 25.31 1.76 -12.84
N VAL A 547 24.78 1.74 -11.61
CA VAL A 547 23.35 1.94 -11.32
C VAL A 547 23.20 3.07 -10.31
N ASN A 548 22.59 4.16 -10.73
CA ASN A 548 22.16 5.27 -9.88
C ASN A 548 20.69 5.06 -9.52
N ALA A 549 20.44 4.34 -8.42
CA ALA A 549 19.11 3.80 -8.11
C ALA A 549 18.15 4.85 -7.52
N GLY A 550 18.70 5.85 -6.81
CA GLY A 550 17.95 6.80 -6.02
C GLY A 550 17.46 6.22 -4.69
N ARG A 551 17.24 7.09 -3.71
CA ARG A 551 16.86 6.72 -2.35
C ARG A 551 15.42 6.19 -2.28
N LEU A 552 15.19 5.13 -1.51
CA LEU A 552 13.88 4.63 -1.14
C LEU A 552 13.47 5.15 0.26
N PRO A 553 12.17 5.29 0.56
CA PRO A 553 11.69 5.47 1.93
C PRO A 553 12.17 4.31 2.82
N GLN A 554 12.45 4.60 4.10
CA GLN A 554 12.97 3.58 5.03
C GLN A 554 11.99 2.43 5.29
N ASP A 555 10.70 2.69 5.19
CA ASP A 555 9.59 1.74 5.34
C ASP A 555 9.23 1.01 4.03
N HIS A 556 10.04 1.18 2.97
CA HIS A 556 9.74 0.52 1.70
C HIS A 556 9.94 -0.99 1.81
N TRP A 557 8.94 -1.78 1.47
CA TRP A 557 8.91 -3.24 1.58
C TRP A 557 10.12 -3.97 0.93
N LEU A 558 10.75 -3.36 -0.09
CA LEU A 558 11.96 -3.92 -0.73
C LEU A 558 13.14 -4.00 0.24
N LEU A 559 13.20 -3.07 1.22
CA LEU A 559 14.26 -2.99 2.21
C LEU A 559 14.06 -3.98 3.36
N ASP A 560 12.85 -4.52 3.51
CA ASP A 560 12.56 -5.57 4.51
C ASP A 560 13.21 -6.89 4.07
N PRO A 561 14.13 -7.45 4.88
CA PRO A 561 14.86 -8.67 4.53
C PRO A 561 13.95 -9.88 4.28
N GLU A 562 12.83 -9.98 4.98
CA GLU A 562 11.91 -11.13 4.90
C GLU A 562 10.89 -10.99 3.76
N VAL A 563 10.65 -9.78 3.27
CA VAL A 563 9.65 -9.50 2.22
C VAL A 563 10.29 -9.21 0.87
N GLY A 564 11.27 -8.30 0.85
CA GLY A 564 11.95 -7.82 -0.36
C GLY A 564 13.36 -8.36 -0.54
N GLY A 565 14.04 -8.77 0.54
CA GLY A 565 15.42 -9.25 0.55
C GLY A 565 16.48 -8.15 0.45
N GLY A 566 16.09 -6.89 0.52
CA GLY A 566 17.00 -5.76 0.29
C GLY A 566 17.32 -5.51 -1.19
N ARG A 567 18.09 -4.47 -1.45
CA ARG A 567 18.36 -4.03 -2.83
C ARG A 567 19.23 -4.98 -3.64
N LEU A 568 20.24 -5.62 -3.03
CA LEU A 568 21.12 -6.53 -3.75
C LEU A 568 20.37 -7.79 -4.22
N ILE A 569 19.52 -8.38 -3.40
CA ILE A 569 18.67 -9.52 -3.80
C ILE A 569 17.57 -9.02 -4.73
N GLY A 570 16.82 -8.00 -4.34
CA GLY A 570 15.61 -7.57 -5.04
C GLY A 570 15.87 -6.83 -6.37
N GLU A 571 16.99 -6.11 -6.50
CA GLU A 571 17.36 -5.39 -7.72
C GLU A 571 18.70 -5.84 -8.31
N GLY A 572 19.70 -6.12 -7.47
CA GLY A 572 21.05 -6.51 -7.90
C GLY A 572 21.08 -7.75 -8.80
N CYS A 573 20.18 -8.71 -8.55
CA CYS A 573 20.05 -9.92 -9.37
C CYS A 573 19.91 -9.62 -10.88
N HIS A 574 19.24 -8.54 -11.26
CA HIS A 574 19.16 -8.09 -12.65
C HIS A 574 20.52 -7.80 -13.29
N PHE A 575 21.41 -7.19 -12.53
CA PHE A 575 22.70 -6.71 -13.02
C PHE A 575 23.71 -7.85 -13.07
N PHE A 576 23.65 -8.75 -12.10
CA PHE A 576 24.45 -9.98 -12.08
C PHE A 576 24.06 -10.90 -13.25
N ASP A 577 22.77 -11.10 -13.45
CA ASP A 577 22.24 -11.81 -14.61
C ASP A 577 22.72 -11.22 -15.94
N PHE A 578 22.57 -9.90 -16.10
CA PHE A 578 22.98 -9.22 -17.33
C PHE A 578 24.48 -9.38 -17.61
N MET A 579 25.33 -9.21 -16.59
CA MET A 579 26.78 -9.34 -16.74
C MET A 579 27.18 -10.76 -17.14
N SER A 580 26.62 -11.79 -16.51
CA SER A 580 26.89 -13.17 -16.88
C SER A 580 26.43 -13.51 -18.29
N TRP A 581 25.24 -13.03 -18.68
CA TRP A 581 24.68 -13.23 -20.01
C TRP A 581 25.48 -12.55 -21.11
N ILE A 582 25.90 -11.29 -20.93
CA ILE A 582 26.64 -10.53 -21.96
C ILE A 582 28.08 -11.05 -22.14
N LEU A 583 28.69 -11.48 -21.02
CA LEU A 583 30.02 -12.07 -21.03
C LEU A 583 30.01 -13.52 -21.55
N ASN A 584 28.84 -14.18 -21.50
CA ASN A 584 28.63 -15.60 -21.79
C ASN A 584 29.59 -16.48 -20.98
N SER A 585 29.67 -16.22 -19.68
CA SER A 585 30.60 -16.89 -18.75
C SER A 585 30.00 -16.94 -17.35
N ASP A 586 30.31 -18.02 -16.62
CA ASP A 586 29.81 -18.23 -15.26
C ASP A 586 30.68 -17.48 -14.24
N PRO A 587 30.07 -16.90 -13.19
CA PRO A 587 30.81 -16.25 -12.11
C PRO A 587 31.48 -17.29 -11.21
N VAL A 588 32.73 -17.03 -10.77
CA VAL A 588 33.50 -17.93 -9.91
C VAL A 588 33.87 -17.34 -8.55
N SER A 589 33.89 -16.03 -8.42
CA SER A 589 34.06 -15.39 -7.09
C SER A 589 33.56 -13.95 -7.09
N VAL A 590 33.17 -13.48 -5.90
CA VAL A 590 32.63 -12.15 -5.65
C VAL A 590 33.42 -11.50 -4.52
N ILE A 591 33.69 -10.20 -4.64
CA ILE A 591 34.13 -9.33 -3.55
C ILE A 591 33.31 -8.03 -3.58
N ALA A 592 32.84 -7.57 -2.45
CA ALA A 592 31.99 -6.39 -2.36
C ALA A 592 32.46 -5.48 -1.21
N GLN A 593 32.28 -4.17 -1.43
CA GLN A 593 32.51 -3.14 -0.41
C GLN A 593 31.40 -2.11 -0.46
N SER A 594 31.04 -1.57 0.71
CA SER A 594 30.00 -0.53 0.85
C SER A 594 30.63 0.83 1.18
N THR A 595 29.88 1.88 0.86
CA THR A 595 30.18 3.23 1.34
C THR A 595 29.46 3.43 2.67
N GLY A 596 30.22 3.50 3.76
CA GLY A 596 29.67 3.47 5.13
C GLY A 596 29.06 2.11 5.47
N ASP A 597 28.04 2.11 6.32
CA ASP A 597 27.37 0.89 6.80
C ASP A 597 26.16 0.46 5.97
N SER A 598 25.92 1.09 4.81
CA SER A 598 24.75 0.86 3.97
C SER A 598 24.99 -0.25 2.96
N SER A 599 24.08 -1.22 2.88
CA SER A 599 24.03 -2.21 1.80
C SER A 599 23.47 -1.67 0.50
N ASP A 600 23.03 -0.39 0.47
CA ASP A 600 22.42 0.28 -0.69
C ASP A 600 23.41 1.06 -1.55
N ASP A 601 24.65 1.21 -1.07
CA ASP A 601 25.76 1.90 -1.75
C ASP A 601 26.97 0.98 -1.82
N VAL A 602 27.01 0.14 -2.87
CA VAL A 602 27.98 -0.95 -2.96
C VAL A 602 28.75 -0.96 -4.28
N SER A 603 30.00 -1.38 -4.20
CA SER A 603 30.81 -1.78 -5.34
C SER A 603 31.09 -3.26 -5.24
N VAL A 604 30.67 -4.01 -6.26
CA VAL A 604 30.80 -5.47 -6.32
C VAL A 604 31.68 -5.84 -7.50
N VAL A 605 32.75 -6.61 -7.28
CA VAL A 605 33.62 -7.14 -8.33
C VAL A 605 33.45 -8.65 -8.43
N ILE A 606 33.15 -9.11 -9.65
CA ILE A 606 32.90 -10.53 -9.96
C ILE A 606 33.99 -11.02 -10.92
N LYS A 607 34.61 -12.14 -10.58
CA LYS A 607 35.50 -12.88 -11.46
C LYS A 607 34.71 -13.96 -12.18
N TYR A 608 34.92 -14.09 -13.48
CA TYR A 608 34.28 -15.07 -14.34
C TYR A 608 35.25 -16.17 -14.78
N ASN A 609 34.68 -17.33 -15.16
CA ASN A 609 35.44 -18.53 -15.51
C ASN A 609 36.37 -18.35 -16.72
N ASP A 610 35.94 -17.54 -17.72
CA ASP A 610 36.76 -17.20 -18.90
C ASP A 610 37.88 -16.19 -18.63
N GLY A 611 38.04 -15.76 -17.38
CA GLY A 611 39.01 -14.74 -16.97
C GLY A 611 38.46 -13.32 -17.01
N SER A 612 37.23 -13.10 -17.48
CA SER A 612 36.57 -11.79 -17.47
C SER A 612 36.34 -11.25 -16.05
N VAL A 613 36.15 -9.94 -15.95
CA VAL A 613 35.83 -9.25 -14.67
C VAL A 613 34.65 -8.32 -14.87
N GLY A 614 33.63 -8.44 -13.99
CA GLY A 614 32.52 -7.54 -13.92
C GLY A 614 32.61 -6.66 -12.65
N THR A 615 32.31 -5.38 -12.79
CA THR A 615 32.19 -4.45 -11.67
C THR A 615 30.81 -3.82 -11.68
N LEU A 616 30.04 -4.05 -10.63
CA LEU A 616 28.77 -3.35 -10.38
C LEU A 616 29.02 -2.21 -9.40
N ILE A 617 28.64 -1.00 -9.78
CA ILE A 617 28.54 0.17 -8.88
C ILE A 617 27.05 0.44 -8.71
N TYR A 618 26.51 0.14 -7.54
CA TYR A 618 25.13 0.39 -7.19
C TYR A 618 25.07 1.45 -6.10
N THR A 619 24.33 2.54 -6.30
CA THR A 619 24.27 3.64 -5.34
C THR A 619 22.92 4.35 -5.31
N ASP A 620 22.53 4.82 -4.15
CA ASP A 620 21.40 5.72 -3.92
C ASP A 620 21.83 7.17 -3.64
N LEU A 621 23.14 7.43 -3.53
CA LEU A 621 23.72 8.74 -3.24
C LEU A 621 23.64 9.73 -4.41
N GLY A 622 23.42 9.22 -5.63
CA GLY A 622 23.43 10.03 -6.83
C GLY A 622 22.14 10.83 -7.05
N SER A 623 22.26 11.95 -7.81
CA SER A 623 21.09 12.70 -8.24
C SER A 623 20.23 11.89 -9.19
N VAL A 624 18.91 11.93 -8.97
CA VAL A 624 17.90 11.32 -9.86
C VAL A 624 17.80 12.01 -11.23
N GLU A 625 18.46 13.14 -11.42
CA GLU A 625 18.56 13.85 -12.71
C GLU A 625 19.60 13.20 -13.64
N PHE A 626 20.50 12.40 -13.08
CA PHE A 626 21.50 11.67 -13.85
C PHE A 626 20.93 10.33 -14.36
N SER A 627 21.55 9.75 -15.43
CA SER A 627 21.09 8.48 -16.01
C SER A 627 21.13 7.35 -14.97
N LYS A 628 20.07 6.51 -14.96
CA LYS A 628 19.97 5.42 -13.97
C LYS A 628 20.99 4.32 -14.23
N GLU A 629 21.11 3.85 -15.49
CA GLU A 629 21.88 2.65 -15.82
C GLU A 629 22.90 2.96 -16.92
N ARG A 630 24.17 2.64 -16.68
CA ARG A 630 25.22 2.75 -17.70
C ARG A 630 26.13 1.54 -17.66
N ILE A 631 26.37 0.96 -18.83
CA ILE A 631 27.15 -0.24 -19.02
C ILE A 631 28.29 0.06 -19.99
N GLU A 632 29.51 -0.27 -19.60
CA GLU A 632 30.70 -0.16 -20.44
C GLU A 632 31.39 -1.52 -20.54
N ILE A 633 31.68 -1.98 -21.75
CA ILE A 633 32.37 -3.25 -21.99
C ILE A 633 33.61 -2.98 -22.81
N TYR A 634 34.75 -3.45 -22.29
CA TYR A 634 36.05 -3.38 -22.90
C TYR A 634 36.45 -4.78 -23.38
N ALA A 635 36.67 -4.95 -24.69
CA ALA A 635 36.90 -6.27 -25.27
C ALA A 635 37.66 -6.20 -26.59
N GLY A 636 38.76 -6.96 -26.75
CA GLY A 636 39.50 -7.07 -28.02
C GLY A 636 39.99 -5.73 -28.62
N GLY A 637 40.31 -4.74 -27.80
CA GLY A 637 40.69 -3.40 -28.24
C GLY A 637 39.54 -2.48 -28.67
N GLY A 638 38.28 -2.94 -28.48
CA GLY A 638 37.08 -2.15 -28.72
C GLY A 638 36.33 -1.85 -27.42
N ILE A 639 35.37 -0.91 -27.49
CA ILE A 639 34.51 -0.49 -26.37
C ILE A 639 33.06 -0.42 -26.83
N GLY A 640 32.16 -1.00 -26.05
CA GLY A 640 30.72 -0.83 -26.16
C GLY A 640 30.17 -0.08 -24.97
N VAL A 641 29.37 0.97 -25.20
CA VAL A 641 28.70 1.76 -24.14
C VAL A 641 27.21 1.74 -24.37
N LEU A 642 26.47 1.21 -23.40
CA LEU A 642 25.00 1.22 -23.36
C LEU A 642 24.53 2.14 -22.23
N ASP A 643 23.75 3.18 -22.56
CA ASP A 643 23.28 4.18 -21.61
C ASP A 643 21.74 4.17 -21.56
N ASP A 644 21.18 3.89 -20.37
CA ASP A 644 19.75 3.81 -20.02
C ASP A 644 18.89 2.99 -21.00
N PHE A 645 19.47 2.05 -21.76
CA PHE A 645 18.78 1.31 -22.83
C PHE A 645 18.17 2.24 -23.90
N LEU A 646 18.68 3.46 -23.98
CA LEU A 646 18.29 4.50 -24.91
C LEU A 646 19.34 4.70 -26.02
N SER A 647 20.64 4.56 -25.70
CA SER A 647 21.71 4.71 -26.67
C SER A 647 22.78 3.63 -26.52
N LEU A 648 23.29 3.16 -27.66
CA LEU A 648 24.42 2.26 -27.79
C LEU A 648 25.51 2.95 -28.63
N SER A 649 26.70 3.07 -28.06
CA SER A 649 27.90 3.54 -28.76
C SER A 649 28.91 2.42 -28.90
N LEU A 650 29.36 2.15 -30.10
CA LEU A 650 30.37 1.11 -30.42
C LEU A 650 31.63 1.79 -30.96
N HIS A 651 32.78 1.48 -30.33
CA HIS A 651 34.11 1.98 -30.75
C HIS A 651 34.99 0.76 -31.05
N ARG A 652 35.42 0.63 -32.29
CA ARG A 652 36.22 -0.52 -32.80
C ARG A 652 35.58 -1.91 -32.52
N LEU A 653 34.29 -1.96 -32.33
CA LEU A 653 33.50 -3.17 -32.29
C LEU A 653 32.62 -3.26 -33.56
N PRO A 654 32.32 -4.46 -34.05
CA PRO A 654 31.37 -4.67 -35.15
C PRO A 654 30.00 -4.09 -34.86
N GLY A 655 29.29 -3.64 -35.89
CA GLY A 655 27.92 -3.12 -35.74
C GLY A 655 27.82 -1.62 -35.87
N LYS A 656 26.69 -1.04 -35.53
CA LYS A 656 26.39 0.39 -35.62
C LYS A 656 25.98 0.96 -34.27
N SER A 657 26.52 2.12 -33.91
CA SER A 657 25.99 2.93 -32.82
C SER A 657 24.54 3.32 -33.11
N ARG A 658 23.66 3.25 -32.09
CA ARG A 658 22.21 3.48 -32.21
C ARG A 658 21.70 4.32 -31.07
N LYS A 659 20.69 5.15 -31.36
CA LYS A 659 19.93 5.90 -30.35
C LYS A 659 18.45 5.69 -30.61
N LEU A 660 17.71 5.32 -29.59
CA LEU A 660 16.26 5.15 -29.64
C LEU A 660 15.58 6.47 -29.23
N ARG A 661 14.31 6.63 -29.59
CA ARG A 661 13.47 7.75 -29.10
C ARG A 661 12.96 7.51 -27.70
N ILE A 662 12.76 6.25 -27.32
CA ILE A 662 12.25 5.80 -26.03
C ILE A 662 13.11 4.62 -25.60
N ALA A 663 13.47 4.55 -24.32
CA ALA A 663 14.24 3.45 -23.77
C ALA A 663 13.51 2.10 -23.95
N ASP A 664 14.22 1.12 -24.46
CA ASP A 664 13.72 -0.25 -24.62
C ASP A 664 14.42 -1.17 -23.61
N LYS A 665 13.70 -1.54 -22.55
CA LYS A 665 14.22 -2.47 -21.53
C LYS A 665 13.84 -3.93 -21.77
N GLY A 666 13.20 -4.27 -22.89
CA GLY A 666 12.99 -5.64 -23.35
C GLY A 666 11.82 -6.42 -22.72
N HIS A 667 10.97 -5.79 -21.92
CA HIS A 667 9.87 -6.50 -21.23
C HIS A 667 8.90 -7.20 -22.19
N LEU A 668 8.53 -6.54 -23.31
CA LEU A 668 7.63 -7.12 -24.31
C LEU A 668 8.28 -8.34 -24.99
N ALA A 669 9.55 -8.23 -25.35
CA ALA A 669 10.27 -9.28 -26.04
C ALA A 669 10.53 -10.51 -25.13
N LEU A 670 10.78 -10.31 -23.84
CA LEU A 670 10.87 -11.39 -22.85
C LEU A 670 9.55 -12.15 -22.74
N LEU A 671 8.43 -11.43 -22.59
CA LEU A 671 7.11 -12.06 -22.53
C LEU A 671 6.75 -12.80 -23.83
N ASP A 672 7.11 -12.23 -25.00
CA ASP A 672 6.94 -12.87 -26.29
C ASP A 672 7.78 -14.15 -26.42
N ASN A 673 9.02 -14.17 -25.90
CA ASN A 673 9.87 -15.35 -25.88
C ASN A 673 9.23 -16.47 -25.04
N PHE A 674 8.72 -16.15 -23.83
CA PHE A 674 8.05 -17.11 -22.97
C PHE A 674 6.81 -17.73 -23.64
N LEU A 675 5.92 -16.91 -24.19
CA LEU A 675 4.72 -17.37 -24.87
C LEU A 675 5.05 -18.21 -26.12
N SER A 676 6.08 -17.81 -26.86
CA SER A 676 6.54 -18.56 -28.03
C SER A 676 7.21 -19.90 -27.64
N ALA A 677 7.88 -19.96 -26.48
CA ALA A 677 8.46 -21.20 -25.97
C ALA A 677 7.37 -22.20 -25.54
N ILE A 678 6.30 -21.75 -24.89
CA ILE A 678 5.15 -22.62 -24.56
C ILE A 678 4.53 -23.22 -25.82
N ARG A 679 4.44 -22.46 -26.89
CA ARG A 679 3.90 -22.92 -28.18
C ARG A 679 4.86 -23.80 -28.96
N GLY A 680 6.12 -24.00 -28.53
CA GLY A 680 7.15 -24.70 -29.26
C GLY A 680 7.76 -23.92 -30.43
N ASP A 681 7.45 -22.63 -30.60
CA ASP A 681 7.94 -21.80 -31.71
C ASP A 681 9.41 -21.38 -31.52
N LYS A 682 9.89 -21.29 -30.28
CA LYS A 682 11.25 -20.85 -29.90
C LYS A 682 11.74 -21.55 -28.63
N ALA A 683 13.05 -21.62 -28.45
CA ALA A 683 13.61 -22.02 -27.17
C ALA A 683 13.45 -20.93 -26.12
N LEU A 684 13.31 -21.33 -24.86
CA LEU A 684 13.32 -20.41 -23.71
C LEU A 684 14.74 -19.85 -23.53
N SER A 685 14.87 -18.53 -23.50
CA SER A 685 16.17 -17.84 -23.44
C SER A 685 16.62 -17.47 -22.01
N VAL A 686 15.74 -17.55 -21.04
CA VAL A 686 15.98 -17.32 -19.60
C VAL A 686 15.23 -18.41 -18.84
N ASN A 687 15.90 -19.10 -17.94
CA ASN A 687 15.31 -20.19 -17.16
C ASN A 687 15.59 -20.08 -15.65
N ALA A 688 15.10 -21.04 -14.85
CA ALA A 688 15.25 -21.03 -13.40
C ALA A 688 16.71 -21.08 -12.93
N LEU A 689 17.62 -21.72 -13.69
CA LEU A 689 19.05 -21.74 -13.37
C LEU A 689 19.69 -20.35 -13.47
N ASP A 690 19.27 -19.50 -14.43
CA ASP A 690 19.70 -18.10 -14.51
C ASP A 690 19.28 -17.34 -13.24
N GLY A 691 18.07 -17.62 -12.72
CA GLY A 691 17.57 -17.03 -11.46
C GLY A 691 18.41 -17.44 -10.25
N LEU A 692 18.74 -18.72 -10.15
CA LEU A 692 19.60 -19.26 -9.11
C LEU A 692 21.00 -18.62 -9.14
N ASN A 693 21.64 -18.55 -10.31
CA ASN A 693 22.98 -17.98 -10.48
C ASN A 693 23.02 -16.48 -10.10
N ALA A 694 21.98 -15.73 -10.47
CA ALA A 694 21.88 -14.31 -10.11
C ALA A 694 21.68 -14.11 -8.60
N THR A 695 20.87 -14.95 -7.95
CA THR A 695 20.67 -14.92 -6.49
C THR A 695 21.91 -15.35 -5.74
N LEU A 696 22.65 -16.35 -6.25
CA LEU A 696 23.93 -16.79 -5.68
C LEU A 696 24.96 -15.64 -5.68
N CYS A 697 25.08 -14.91 -6.79
CA CYS A 697 25.96 -13.72 -6.86
C CYS A 697 25.54 -12.64 -5.84
N ALA A 698 24.22 -12.39 -5.72
CA ALA A 698 23.71 -11.37 -4.81
C ALA A 698 23.96 -11.75 -3.34
N GLN A 699 23.75 -13.02 -2.98
CA GLN A 699 24.00 -13.54 -1.64
C GLN A 699 25.50 -13.55 -1.31
N ALA A 700 26.36 -13.95 -2.24
CA ALA A 700 27.81 -13.87 -2.08
C ALA A 700 28.32 -12.42 -1.93
N ALA A 701 27.69 -11.47 -2.60
CA ALA A 701 28.03 -10.06 -2.41
C ALA A 701 27.67 -9.59 -0.99
N LEU A 702 26.51 -9.96 -0.45
CA LEU A 702 26.13 -9.69 0.93
C LEU A 702 27.09 -10.36 1.92
N GLU A 703 27.43 -11.62 1.73
CA GLU A 703 28.41 -12.34 2.56
C GLU A 703 29.76 -11.65 2.54
N SER A 704 30.22 -11.19 1.37
CA SER A 704 31.47 -10.46 1.23
C SER A 704 31.47 -9.13 1.98
N LEU A 705 30.35 -8.40 1.98
CA LEU A 705 30.17 -7.16 2.75
C LEU A 705 30.32 -7.38 4.26
N TYR A 706 29.74 -8.47 4.77
CA TYR A 706 29.82 -8.79 6.21
C TYR A 706 31.16 -9.37 6.64
N SER A 707 31.80 -10.16 5.76
CA SER A 707 33.05 -10.86 6.10
C SER A 707 34.31 -10.09 5.71
N ASP A 708 34.20 -9.03 4.90
CA ASP A 708 35.29 -8.27 4.25
C ASP A 708 36.27 -9.19 3.49
N ARG A 709 35.74 -10.25 2.87
CA ARG A 709 36.53 -11.28 2.16
C ARG A 709 35.94 -11.56 0.78
N ARG A 710 36.80 -12.11 -0.08
CA ARG A 710 36.33 -12.70 -1.33
C ARG A 710 35.57 -13.99 -1.05
N VAL A 711 34.37 -14.12 -1.60
CA VAL A 711 33.53 -15.30 -1.53
C VAL A 711 33.69 -16.08 -2.85
N SER A 712 34.01 -17.36 -2.76
CA SER A 712 34.10 -18.25 -3.91
C SER A 712 32.74 -18.85 -4.22
N LEU A 713 32.33 -18.80 -5.47
CA LEU A 713 31.12 -19.44 -5.98
C LEU A 713 31.50 -20.83 -6.49
N THR A 714 31.76 -21.78 -5.57
CA THR A 714 31.95 -23.17 -5.96
C THR A 714 30.58 -23.78 -6.27
N SER A 715 30.41 -24.25 -7.49
CA SER A 715 29.25 -25.04 -7.90
C SER A 715 29.23 -26.37 -7.14
N ASN A 716 28.56 -26.38 -5.99
CA ASN A 716 28.02 -27.59 -5.38
C ASN A 716 26.59 -27.83 -5.92
N LEU A 717 26.41 -27.76 -7.23
CA LEU A 717 25.20 -28.12 -7.95
C LEU A 717 25.38 -29.47 -8.62
#